data_b3817a281e5e4efa193d2490892f39ce
#
_entry.id   b3817a281e5e4efa193d2490892f39ce
#
_cell.length_a   1.000
_cell.length_b   1.000
_cell.length_c   1.000
_cell.angle_alpha   90.00
_cell.angle_beta   90.00
_cell.angle_gamma   90.00
#
_symmetry.space_group_name_H-M   'P 1'
#
loop_
_entity.id
_entity.type
_entity.pdbx_description
1 polymer ?
#
loop_
_entity_poly.entity_id
_entity_poly.type
_entity_poly.pdbx_seq_one_letter_code
_entity_poly.pdbx_strand_id
1 'polypeptide(L)'
;CRWGTHRVNCYPGSCPFRVYAKNGEVIREEISCTYPEFTDPDYKVPDYNPRGCQKGYQHSKAMYGPDRLLYPMKRAGERGSGKWERISWEQACDEIAGKLADIIQKYGPQAISDDHGTNGAGVLRGGGEGASTGFVSRLGGVSYDLNFLIGDFNPGQYLTFGQFQHAPGIETWFLADTVIALSNPAYGNIPDIHYILEARYRGAKVVAIAPDKNATAQFADMWLPVNWSADPALWLGVCKILIDNGWLDLEFMKEQTDLPVLVRMDNQQFLRASDLTEGADMEQFFAIDSATGKPEPLPKGTLAMPFDYALEGNWKVTLKDKKQVEVTTVFELLKKRVAEYTPEKVHEISGIHPDQLAQLAELVKPPRKVFVFVNWNAGKLYHGDLLERSYCYMLALTGNVGKAGTGSRGWSAGAEYIGGAAVVGGMPNEVLETGDPLLHAMNMSQKIQEDYRTYFKMDPTIPPAEASLGALREGLRMGGTLAPPVWLWYHHAGYKEVWDKFLDDPNAPKKISEYAEESLANGWWKGFVHPAKDVTPKGMLVSGSNPLRRHRGGMNTYLKTLWPKLELIVVLDPRWSTTGLYADYALPAASFYEYADAKYSTPATRFSTFTDQTVPMLGESRSDRQITLALLQRIQEHLLKRGIEKYKSGDREIVVKELYWRATFGGRYGQTNEDEEMLVNDTYNALGKMGWFESLDGEELTLDNLRKNGKAWLSGRPAWHATVVQNADIVPGQIFWPFRDQIEQKVPYATTTRRMELYLDHPWFIEADEHLVRYKQPPNIGGAQPLRLTSGHLRWSVHSNWVVSYEMLKLHRGEPFAFINDTVAKEKGIADHDYIRVYNDYGSFITRAKLSSCTRPDQLVIYHAWEPYQYPNWMPYDGLLPGPPKGLHFAGGYRHYEYTLWNWAPSQSDRQTNIDFEKANLQA
;
A
#
# COMPACT_ATOMS: atom_id res chain seq x y z
N CYS A 1 -22.08 -25.11 -10.82
CA CYS A 1 -21.30 -24.52 -9.73
C CYS A 1 -19.85 -24.46 -10.13
N ARG A 2 -19.23 -23.28 -9.96
CA ARG A 2 -17.83 -23.01 -10.28
C ARG A 2 -17.12 -22.37 -9.07
N TRP A 3 -15.81 -22.28 -9.14
CA TRP A 3 -15.04 -21.49 -8.20
C TRP A 3 -15.17 -20.00 -8.50
N GLY A 4 -15.14 -19.18 -7.46
CA GLY A 4 -15.12 -17.73 -7.59
C GLY A 4 -14.31 -17.06 -6.49
N THR A 5 -13.76 -15.93 -6.80
CA THR A 5 -13.16 -15.02 -5.83
C THR A 5 -13.30 -13.59 -6.30
N HIS A 6 -13.41 -12.67 -5.37
CA HIS A 6 -13.43 -11.24 -5.69
C HIS A 6 -11.99 -10.71 -5.61
N ARG A 7 -11.47 -10.30 -6.74
CA ARG A 7 -10.12 -9.73 -6.84
C ARG A 7 -10.13 -8.25 -6.50
N VAL A 8 -10.75 -7.93 -5.37
CA VAL A 8 -10.78 -6.58 -4.82
C VAL A 8 -9.84 -6.50 -3.62
N ASN A 9 -9.49 -5.31 -3.24
CA ASN A 9 -8.55 -4.98 -2.18
C ASN A 9 -9.10 -5.33 -0.77
N CYS A 10 -9.42 -6.60 -0.55
CA CYS A 10 -9.82 -7.16 0.74
C CYS A 10 -8.68 -8.05 1.24
N TYR A 11 -7.88 -7.58 2.16
CA TYR A 11 -6.81 -8.34 2.79
C TYR A 11 -7.22 -8.80 4.19
N PRO A 12 -6.92 -10.04 4.55
CA PRO A 12 -6.25 -11.12 3.84
C PRO A 12 -7.09 -11.75 2.74
N GLY A 13 -8.29 -11.45 2.63
CA GLY A 13 -9.40 -11.59 1.72
C GLY A 13 -9.41 -12.61 0.62
N SER A 14 -8.48 -13.48 0.42
CA SER A 14 -8.53 -14.53 -0.61
C SER A 14 -9.67 -15.52 -0.35
N CYS A 15 -10.91 -14.99 -0.19
CA CYS A 15 -12.09 -15.79 0.09
C CYS A 15 -12.45 -16.64 -1.14
N PRO A 16 -12.36 -17.99 -1.07
CA PRO A 16 -12.81 -18.85 -2.14
C PRO A 16 -14.34 -19.03 -2.04
N PHE A 17 -15.02 -18.74 -3.11
CA PHE A 17 -16.47 -18.93 -3.22
C PHE A 17 -16.83 -20.10 -4.13
N ARG A 18 -17.99 -20.71 -3.84
CA ARG A 18 -18.72 -21.55 -4.78
C ARG A 18 -19.83 -20.70 -5.39
N VAL A 19 -19.78 -20.53 -6.69
CA VAL A 19 -20.70 -19.67 -7.45
C VAL A 19 -21.65 -20.55 -8.25
N TYR A 20 -22.93 -20.38 -8.03
CA TYR A 20 -23.99 -21.16 -8.67
C TYR A 20 -24.67 -20.30 -9.73
N ALA A 21 -24.73 -20.82 -10.95
CA ALA A 21 -25.46 -20.21 -12.04
C ALA A 21 -26.60 -21.10 -12.56
N LYS A 22 -27.65 -20.46 -13.08
CA LYS A 22 -28.77 -21.10 -13.75
C LYS A 22 -29.17 -20.22 -14.94
N ASN A 23 -29.34 -20.83 -16.11
CA ASN A 23 -29.74 -20.15 -17.34
C ASN A 23 -28.86 -18.93 -17.70
N GLY A 24 -27.55 -19.01 -17.43
CA GLY A 24 -26.60 -17.92 -17.72
C GLY A 24 -26.54 -16.81 -16.67
N GLU A 25 -27.24 -16.94 -15.55
CA GLU A 25 -27.23 -15.95 -14.46
C GLU A 25 -26.70 -16.56 -13.16
N VAL A 26 -25.91 -15.81 -12.42
CA VAL A 26 -25.48 -16.16 -11.06
C VAL A 26 -26.65 -16.01 -10.11
N ILE A 27 -27.01 -17.09 -9.45
CA ILE A 27 -28.15 -17.13 -8.53
C ILE A 27 -27.77 -17.19 -7.05
N ARG A 28 -26.49 -17.58 -6.75
CA ARG A 28 -26.02 -17.77 -5.38
C ARG A 28 -24.50 -17.80 -5.30
N GLU A 29 -23.97 -17.26 -4.24
CA GLU A 29 -22.57 -17.34 -3.84
C GLU A 29 -22.45 -17.89 -2.42
N GLU A 30 -21.49 -18.78 -2.18
CA GLU A 30 -21.21 -19.36 -0.87
C GLU A 30 -19.71 -19.38 -0.62
N ILE A 31 -19.27 -19.05 0.60
CA ILE A 31 -17.89 -19.26 0.99
C ILE A 31 -17.60 -20.77 1.05
N SER A 32 -16.47 -21.20 0.50
CA SER A 32 -16.22 -22.63 0.37
C SER A 32 -15.60 -23.27 1.63
N CYS A 33 -14.92 -22.48 2.46
CA CYS A 33 -14.25 -22.97 3.68
C CYS A 33 -13.41 -24.24 3.43
N THR A 34 -12.62 -24.25 2.35
CA THR A 34 -11.85 -25.41 1.89
C THR A 34 -10.35 -25.15 1.89
N TYR A 35 -9.85 -24.36 2.80
CA TYR A 35 -8.40 -24.22 2.96
C TYR A 35 -7.84 -25.52 3.54
N PRO A 36 -6.72 -26.03 3.01
CA PRO A 36 -6.09 -27.23 3.54
C PRO A 36 -5.55 -26.95 4.94
N GLU A 37 -5.52 -27.97 5.79
CA GLU A 37 -4.96 -27.89 7.13
C GLU A 37 -3.44 -27.67 7.08
N PHE A 38 -2.93 -26.94 8.08
CA PHE A 38 -1.50 -26.84 8.31
C PHE A 38 -1.02 -28.13 8.95
N THR A 39 0.11 -28.63 8.44
CA THR A 39 0.77 -29.85 8.91
C THR A 39 2.08 -29.55 9.66
N ASP A 40 2.23 -28.31 10.13
CA ASP A 40 3.40 -27.88 10.87
C ASP A 40 3.58 -28.73 12.12
N PRO A 41 4.76 -29.37 12.32
CA PRO A 41 4.96 -30.28 13.45
C PRO A 41 5.00 -29.56 14.80
N ASP A 42 5.39 -28.30 14.81
CA ASP A 42 5.63 -27.54 16.03
C ASP A 42 4.44 -26.69 16.46
N TYR A 43 3.49 -26.47 15.53
CA TYR A 43 2.39 -25.53 15.75
C TYR A 43 1.04 -26.08 15.31
N LYS A 44 0.12 -26.15 16.25
CA LYS A 44 -1.27 -26.52 15.96
C LYS A 44 -2.07 -25.26 15.57
N VAL A 45 -2.37 -25.17 14.29
CA VAL A 45 -3.22 -24.09 13.74
C VAL A 45 -4.69 -24.49 13.87
N PRO A 46 -5.55 -23.62 14.44
CA PRO A 46 -7.00 -23.86 14.47
C PRO A 46 -7.63 -23.66 13.09
N ASP A 47 -8.96 -23.78 12.99
CA ASP A 47 -9.67 -23.42 11.77
C ASP A 47 -9.40 -21.96 11.38
N TYR A 48 -8.65 -21.79 10.30
CA TYR A 48 -8.27 -20.51 9.75
C TYR A 48 -8.96 -20.19 8.41
N ASN A 49 -10.01 -20.95 8.06
CA ASN A 49 -10.79 -20.64 6.88
C ASN A 49 -11.38 -19.23 6.98
N PRO A 50 -11.32 -18.42 5.91
CA PRO A 50 -11.91 -17.09 5.94
C PRO A 50 -13.42 -17.19 6.12
N ARG A 51 -13.98 -16.28 6.91
CA ARG A 51 -15.43 -16.09 6.99
C ARG A 51 -15.85 -15.11 5.91
N GLY A 52 -16.77 -15.51 5.06
CA GLY A 52 -17.35 -14.63 4.06
C GLY A 52 -18.00 -13.42 4.72
N CYS A 53 -18.05 -12.33 4.00
CA CYS A 53 -18.76 -11.13 4.45
C CYS A 53 -19.89 -10.77 3.49
N GLN A 54 -20.84 -9.99 3.97
CA GLN A 54 -22.01 -9.57 3.19
C GLN A 54 -21.65 -8.91 1.86
N LYS A 55 -20.48 -8.29 1.75
CA LYS A 55 -19.99 -7.72 0.50
C LYS A 55 -19.75 -8.80 -0.56
N GLY A 56 -19.05 -9.86 -0.18
CA GLY A 56 -18.78 -10.98 -1.07
C GLY A 56 -20.02 -11.74 -1.48
N TYR A 57 -20.94 -11.98 -0.54
CA TYR A 57 -22.21 -12.66 -0.84
C TYR A 57 -23.19 -11.86 -1.70
N GLN A 58 -22.88 -10.60 -2.01
CA GLN A 58 -23.72 -9.70 -2.78
C GLN A 58 -23.09 -9.27 -4.11
N HIS A 59 -22.00 -9.94 -4.52
CA HIS A 59 -21.29 -9.50 -5.73
C HIS A 59 -22.16 -9.64 -6.97
N SER A 60 -22.91 -10.74 -7.12
CA SER A 60 -23.83 -10.93 -8.25
C SER A 60 -24.90 -9.83 -8.32
N LYS A 61 -25.38 -9.31 -7.18
CA LYS A 61 -26.37 -8.22 -7.17
C LYS A 61 -25.78 -6.92 -7.72
N ALA A 62 -24.51 -6.62 -7.40
CA ALA A 62 -23.82 -5.48 -8.00
C ALA A 62 -23.51 -5.74 -9.48
N MET A 63 -23.13 -6.97 -9.85
CA MET A 63 -22.82 -7.35 -11.23
C MET A 63 -24.02 -7.14 -12.17
N TYR A 64 -25.25 -7.39 -11.69
CA TYR A 64 -26.51 -7.15 -12.41
C TYR A 64 -27.18 -5.82 -12.01
N GLY A 65 -26.46 -4.94 -11.32
CA GLY A 65 -26.97 -3.65 -10.87
C GLY A 65 -27.31 -2.69 -12.01
N PRO A 66 -28.14 -1.66 -11.73
CA PRO A 66 -28.58 -0.71 -12.75
C PRO A 66 -27.46 0.19 -13.29
N ASP A 67 -26.34 0.28 -12.58
CA ASP A 67 -25.16 1.02 -12.99
C ASP A 67 -24.18 0.17 -13.83
N ARG A 68 -24.52 -1.09 -14.14
CA ARG A 68 -23.71 -1.95 -14.98
C ARG A 68 -23.51 -1.35 -16.38
N LEU A 69 -22.25 -1.19 -16.79
CA LEU A 69 -21.88 -0.79 -18.13
C LEU A 69 -21.89 -2.02 -19.05
N LEU A 70 -22.72 -2.00 -20.10
CA LEU A 70 -22.96 -3.16 -20.98
C LEU A 70 -22.39 -2.98 -22.38
N TYR A 71 -22.18 -1.75 -22.81
CA TYR A 71 -21.80 -1.40 -24.18
C TYR A 71 -20.74 -0.32 -24.20
N PRO A 72 -19.88 -0.24 -25.25
CA PRO A 72 -19.02 0.91 -25.42
C PRO A 72 -19.85 2.19 -25.56
N MET A 73 -19.50 3.20 -24.78
CA MET A 73 -20.20 4.47 -24.74
C MET A 73 -19.25 5.61 -25.06
N LYS A 74 -19.71 6.53 -25.89
CA LYS A 74 -19.02 7.76 -26.24
C LYS A 74 -19.80 8.96 -25.70
N ARG A 75 -19.11 9.92 -25.17
CA ARG A 75 -19.71 11.16 -24.68
C ARG A 75 -20.31 11.97 -25.83
N ALA A 76 -21.57 12.37 -25.67
CA ALA A 76 -22.33 13.18 -26.66
C ALA A 76 -22.54 14.65 -26.25
N GLY A 77 -22.05 15.05 -25.06
CA GLY A 77 -22.15 16.42 -24.55
C GLY A 77 -20.88 16.84 -23.80
N GLU A 78 -20.97 17.84 -22.94
CA GLU A 78 -19.90 18.24 -22.05
C GLU A 78 -19.56 17.11 -21.05
N ARG A 79 -18.28 17.03 -20.60
CA ARG A 79 -17.87 16.09 -19.57
C ARG A 79 -18.69 16.31 -18.29
N GLY A 80 -19.28 15.26 -17.76
CA GLY A 80 -20.17 15.33 -16.60
C GLY A 80 -21.64 15.66 -16.92
N SER A 81 -22.02 15.90 -18.20
CA SER A 81 -23.41 16.20 -18.58
C SER A 81 -24.35 15.00 -18.54
N GLY A 82 -23.83 13.79 -18.39
CA GLY A 82 -24.61 12.56 -18.44
C GLY A 82 -25.12 12.17 -19.83
N LYS A 83 -24.70 12.87 -20.90
CA LYS A 83 -25.14 12.59 -22.28
C LYS A 83 -24.17 11.65 -22.95
N TRP A 84 -24.67 10.47 -23.28
CA TRP A 84 -23.90 9.37 -23.85
C TRP A 84 -24.59 8.76 -25.07
N GLU A 85 -23.78 8.28 -26.03
CA GLU A 85 -24.23 7.48 -27.16
C GLU A 85 -23.54 6.12 -27.17
N ARG A 86 -24.29 5.07 -27.45
CA ARG A 86 -23.73 3.74 -27.69
C ARG A 86 -23.05 3.72 -29.04
N ILE A 87 -21.83 3.18 -29.08
CA ILE A 87 -21.06 2.97 -30.30
C ILE A 87 -20.62 1.51 -30.40
N SER A 88 -20.15 1.08 -31.56
CA SER A 88 -19.57 -0.25 -31.71
C SER A 88 -18.16 -0.31 -31.13
N TRP A 89 -17.69 -1.52 -30.82
CA TRP A 89 -16.30 -1.73 -30.43
C TRP A 89 -15.31 -1.29 -31.51
N GLU A 90 -15.65 -1.54 -32.78
CA GLU A 90 -14.80 -1.12 -33.89
C GLU A 90 -14.64 0.41 -33.91
N GLN A 91 -15.74 1.13 -33.81
CA GLN A 91 -15.72 2.57 -33.74
C GLN A 91 -14.99 3.09 -32.50
N ALA A 92 -15.24 2.50 -31.33
CA ALA A 92 -14.55 2.89 -30.10
C ALA A 92 -13.04 2.72 -30.21
N CYS A 93 -12.59 1.54 -30.66
CA CYS A 93 -11.16 1.25 -30.80
C CYS A 93 -10.51 2.16 -31.85
N ASP A 94 -11.15 2.41 -32.99
CA ASP A 94 -10.60 3.25 -34.05
C ASP A 94 -10.45 4.71 -33.61
N GLU A 95 -11.51 5.28 -33.02
CA GLU A 95 -11.50 6.69 -32.57
C GLU A 95 -10.52 6.93 -31.42
N ILE A 96 -10.47 6.02 -30.43
CA ILE A 96 -9.53 6.12 -29.30
C ILE A 96 -8.09 5.96 -29.79
N ALA A 97 -7.84 4.97 -30.64
CA ALA A 97 -6.52 4.71 -31.19
C ALA A 97 -6.03 5.86 -32.05
N GLY A 98 -6.91 6.44 -32.88
CA GLY A 98 -6.60 7.63 -33.67
C GLY A 98 -6.14 8.80 -32.79
N LYS A 99 -6.87 9.10 -31.71
CA LYS A 99 -6.53 10.17 -30.74
C LYS A 99 -5.23 9.87 -29.98
N LEU A 100 -4.99 8.63 -29.57
CA LEU A 100 -3.73 8.26 -28.90
C LEU A 100 -2.54 8.40 -29.86
N ALA A 101 -2.71 8.01 -31.14
CA ALA A 101 -1.68 8.20 -32.15
C ALA A 101 -1.42 9.71 -32.42
N ASP A 102 -2.45 10.56 -32.40
CA ASP A 102 -2.29 12.02 -32.48
C ASP A 102 -1.48 12.57 -31.29
N ILE A 103 -1.77 12.09 -30.08
CA ILE A 103 -1.04 12.49 -28.87
C ILE A 103 0.43 12.07 -28.97
N ILE A 104 0.70 10.82 -29.36
CA ILE A 104 2.09 10.31 -29.55
C ILE A 104 2.84 11.20 -30.55
N GLN A 105 2.23 11.49 -31.68
CA GLN A 105 2.85 12.28 -32.76
C GLN A 105 3.09 13.74 -32.36
N LYS A 106 2.15 14.35 -31.65
CA LYS A 106 2.17 15.79 -31.34
C LYS A 106 2.94 16.12 -30.07
N TYR A 107 2.82 15.29 -29.03
CA TYR A 107 3.32 15.59 -27.68
C TYR A 107 4.34 14.56 -27.18
N GLY A 108 4.48 13.43 -27.88
CA GLY A 108 5.26 12.30 -27.43
C GLY A 108 4.46 11.32 -26.57
N PRO A 109 4.96 10.07 -26.44
CA PRO A 109 4.23 9.01 -25.74
C PRO A 109 4.08 9.27 -24.22
N GLN A 110 5.01 10.00 -23.59
CA GLN A 110 4.94 10.31 -22.16
C GLN A 110 3.80 11.29 -21.80
N ALA A 111 3.12 11.89 -22.79
CA ALA A 111 1.89 12.64 -22.57
C ALA A 111 0.65 11.73 -22.37
N ILE A 112 0.81 10.42 -22.52
CA ILE A 112 -0.21 9.41 -22.21
C ILE A 112 0.08 8.83 -20.83
N SER A 113 -0.92 8.83 -19.96
CA SER A 113 -0.83 8.29 -18.62
C SER A 113 -1.96 7.30 -18.33
N ASP A 114 -1.78 6.52 -17.27
CA ASP A 114 -2.88 5.77 -16.67
C ASP A 114 -3.16 6.21 -15.25
N ASP A 115 -4.36 5.90 -14.78
CA ASP A 115 -4.74 5.87 -13.39
C ASP A 115 -5.34 4.49 -13.12
N HIS A 116 -4.60 3.65 -12.42
CA HIS A 116 -5.04 2.30 -12.11
C HIS A 116 -5.21 2.10 -10.61
N GLY A 117 -6.11 1.19 -10.26
CA GLY A 117 -6.31 0.76 -8.88
C GLY A 117 -5.75 -0.63 -8.64
N THR A 118 -5.65 -1.03 -7.38
CA THR A 118 -5.31 -2.40 -6.98
C THR A 118 -6.48 -3.39 -7.16
N ASN A 119 -7.55 -2.97 -7.79
CA ASN A 119 -8.66 -3.85 -8.07
C ASN A 119 -8.27 -4.90 -9.11
N GLY A 120 -8.38 -6.14 -8.73
CA GLY A 120 -8.20 -7.23 -9.66
C GLY A 120 -6.76 -7.68 -9.83
N ALA A 121 -6.04 -7.82 -8.74
CA ALA A 121 -4.77 -8.55 -8.74
C ALA A 121 -4.97 -9.95 -9.33
N GLY A 122 -4.46 -10.18 -10.54
CA GLY A 122 -4.59 -11.43 -11.28
C GLY A 122 -3.72 -11.42 -12.53
N VAL A 123 -3.79 -12.49 -13.32
CA VAL A 123 -3.02 -12.62 -14.58
C VAL A 123 -3.54 -11.63 -15.63
N LEU A 124 -4.86 -11.49 -15.72
CA LEU A 124 -5.53 -10.67 -16.74
C LEU A 124 -5.87 -9.26 -16.27
N ARG A 125 -5.65 -8.94 -15.00
CA ARG A 125 -5.92 -7.64 -14.37
C ARG A 125 -4.80 -7.22 -13.42
N GLY A 126 -4.88 -5.96 -12.97
CA GLY A 126 -3.92 -5.39 -12.02
C GLY A 126 -2.63 -4.91 -12.69
N GLY A 127 -1.50 -5.07 -12.03
CA GLY A 127 -0.18 -4.73 -12.58
C GLY A 127 0.30 -5.64 -13.71
N GLY A 128 -0.50 -6.62 -14.11
CA GLY A 128 -0.19 -7.57 -15.18
C GLY A 128 -0.54 -7.10 -16.58
N GLU A 129 -0.69 -8.06 -17.48
CA GLU A 129 -0.86 -7.83 -18.92
C GLU A 129 -2.18 -7.15 -19.30
N GLY A 130 -3.22 -7.30 -18.49
CA GLY A 130 -4.55 -6.76 -18.77
C GLY A 130 -4.82 -5.38 -18.19
N ALA A 131 -3.89 -4.82 -17.41
CA ALA A 131 -4.07 -3.50 -16.83
C ALA A 131 -3.67 -2.38 -17.79
N SER A 132 -4.20 -1.20 -17.55
CA SER A 132 -3.78 0.02 -18.24
C SER A 132 -2.28 0.28 -18.12
N THR A 133 -1.65 -0.13 -17.01
CA THR A 133 -0.20 -0.05 -16.80
C THR A 133 0.59 -0.75 -17.89
N GLY A 134 0.30 -2.00 -18.19
CA GLY A 134 0.98 -2.76 -19.24
C GLY A 134 0.77 -2.14 -20.62
N PHE A 135 -0.45 -1.71 -20.92
CA PHE A 135 -0.79 -1.03 -22.16
C PHE A 135 -0.03 0.30 -22.32
N VAL A 136 -0.10 1.18 -21.31
CA VAL A 136 0.55 2.50 -21.36
C VAL A 136 2.07 2.36 -21.40
N SER A 137 2.65 1.42 -20.65
CA SER A 137 4.09 1.14 -20.68
C SER A 137 4.57 0.71 -22.08
N ARG A 138 3.83 -0.15 -22.78
CA ARG A 138 4.16 -0.55 -24.14
C ARG A 138 4.14 0.60 -25.13
N LEU A 139 3.21 1.54 -24.94
CA LEU A 139 3.20 2.78 -25.72
C LEU A 139 4.32 3.75 -25.35
N GLY A 140 5.06 3.50 -24.27
CA GLY A 140 6.05 4.44 -23.74
C GLY A 140 5.45 5.59 -22.96
N GLY A 141 4.20 5.45 -22.53
CA GLY A 141 3.52 6.38 -21.67
C GLY A 141 3.94 6.24 -20.20
N VAL A 142 3.22 6.89 -19.32
CA VAL A 142 3.56 7.03 -17.89
C VAL A 142 2.49 6.39 -17.03
N SER A 143 2.88 5.45 -16.21
CA SER A 143 2.02 4.84 -15.21
C SER A 143 2.34 5.34 -13.80
N TYR A 144 1.31 5.50 -12.99
CA TYR A 144 1.44 5.90 -11.58
C TYR A 144 0.87 4.82 -10.67
N ASP A 145 1.62 4.43 -9.65
CA ASP A 145 1.01 3.71 -8.55
C ASP A 145 0.40 4.70 -7.55
N LEU A 146 -0.88 4.94 -7.73
CA LEU A 146 -1.63 5.88 -6.91
C LEU A 146 -2.05 5.33 -5.54
N ASN A 147 -1.86 4.04 -5.27
CA ASN A 147 -2.11 3.49 -3.94
C ASN A 147 -1.12 4.02 -2.92
N PHE A 148 0.10 4.23 -3.33
CA PHE A 148 1.11 4.86 -2.52
C PHE A 148 0.70 6.28 -2.11
N LEU A 149 0.12 7.03 -3.01
CA LEU A 149 -0.33 8.40 -2.75
C LEU A 149 -1.48 8.51 -1.77
N ILE A 150 -2.36 7.53 -1.73
CA ILE A 150 -3.51 7.55 -0.83
C ILE A 150 -3.20 7.10 0.60
N GLY A 151 -1.92 6.96 0.95
CA GLY A 151 -1.48 6.64 2.30
C GLY A 151 -1.60 5.17 2.67
N ASP A 152 -1.47 4.27 1.70
CA ASP A 152 -1.57 2.83 1.95
C ASP A 152 -0.27 2.19 2.44
N PHE A 153 0.82 2.94 2.55
CA PHE A 153 2.09 2.45 3.10
C PHE A 153 2.19 2.63 4.61
N ASN A 154 3.12 1.87 5.15
CA ASN A 154 3.52 1.89 6.53
C ASN A 154 4.91 2.56 6.64
N PRO A 155 4.96 3.89 6.67
CA PRO A 155 6.20 4.66 6.56
C PRO A 155 7.18 4.42 7.70
N GLY A 156 6.69 4.32 8.92
CA GLY A 156 7.56 4.09 10.06
C GLY A 156 8.12 2.67 10.10
N GLN A 157 7.35 1.67 9.66
CA GLN A 157 7.87 0.32 9.48
C GLN A 157 8.99 0.29 8.44
N TYR A 158 8.78 1.00 7.32
CA TYR A 158 9.82 1.08 6.31
C TYR A 158 11.10 1.70 6.85
N LEU A 159 11.01 2.84 7.54
CA LEU A 159 12.15 3.51 8.14
C LEU A 159 12.89 2.62 9.14
N THR A 160 12.18 1.75 9.83
CA THR A 160 12.73 0.87 10.86
C THR A 160 13.37 -0.40 10.27
N PHE A 161 12.74 -1.01 9.26
CA PHE A 161 13.17 -2.33 8.75
C PHE A 161 13.87 -2.25 7.39
N GLY A 162 13.87 -1.10 6.73
CA GLY A 162 14.41 -0.91 5.38
C GLY A 162 13.58 -1.58 4.29
N GLN A 163 12.40 -2.07 4.62
CA GLN A 163 11.51 -2.78 3.72
C GLN A 163 10.04 -2.57 4.10
N PHE A 164 9.16 -2.74 3.13
CA PHE A 164 7.73 -2.57 3.32
C PHE A 164 6.97 -3.87 3.03
N GLN A 165 5.69 -3.89 3.35
CA GLN A 165 4.78 -4.99 3.04
C GLN A 165 5.08 -6.30 3.77
N HIS A 166 5.80 -6.27 4.88
CA HIS A 166 5.94 -7.46 5.70
C HIS A 166 4.63 -7.76 6.45
N ALA A 167 4.27 -9.03 6.53
CA ALA A 167 3.08 -9.46 7.25
C ALA A 167 3.23 -10.90 7.69
N PRO A 168 3.03 -11.18 8.98
CA PRO A 168 2.90 -12.55 9.45
C PRO A 168 1.71 -13.24 8.79
N GLY A 169 1.85 -14.52 8.51
CA GLY A 169 0.73 -15.36 8.07
C GLY A 169 -0.41 -15.33 9.09
N ILE A 170 -1.66 -15.36 8.62
CA ILE A 170 -2.84 -15.33 9.51
C ILE A 170 -2.84 -16.49 10.49
N GLU A 171 -2.23 -17.60 10.12
CA GLU A 171 -2.07 -18.79 10.95
C GLU A 171 -1.17 -18.55 12.18
N THR A 172 -0.35 -17.50 12.18
CA THR A 172 0.49 -17.16 13.33
C THR A 172 -0.18 -16.22 14.33
N TRP A 173 -1.25 -15.53 13.94
CA TRP A 173 -1.94 -14.57 14.82
C TRP A 173 -2.55 -15.24 16.04
N PHE A 174 -2.92 -16.52 15.92
CA PHE A 174 -3.44 -17.34 17.01
C PHE A 174 -2.41 -17.64 18.11
N LEU A 175 -1.13 -17.39 17.84
CA LEU A 175 -0.03 -17.66 18.75
C LEU A 175 0.37 -16.44 19.59
N ALA A 176 -0.23 -15.29 19.32
CA ALA A 176 0.03 -14.08 20.09
C ALA A 176 -0.59 -14.16 21.48
N ASP A 177 0.12 -13.68 22.51
CA ASP A 177 -0.41 -13.49 23.86
C ASP A 177 -1.13 -12.14 24.00
N THR A 178 -0.73 -11.17 23.19
CA THR A 178 -1.34 -9.84 23.14
C THR A 178 -1.47 -9.39 21.69
N VAL A 179 -2.70 -9.03 21.30
CA VAL A 179 -3.01 -8.43 19.99
C VAL A 179 -3.36 -6.96 20.19
N ILE A 180 -2.60 -6.09 19.58
CA ILE A 180 -2.80 -4.63 19.63
C ILE A 180 -3.42 -4.18 18.32
N ALA A 181 -4.65 -3.67 18.34
CA ALA A 181 -5.37 -3.19 17.18
C ALA A 181 -5.30 -1.64 17.10
N LEU A 182 -4.51 -1.12 16.16
CA LEU A 182 -4.41 0.30 15.84
C LEU A 182 -5.35 0.72 14.70
N SER A 183 -6.33 -0.11 14.38
CA SER A 183 -7.32 0.10 13.33
C SER A 183 -8.67 -0.49 13.74
N ASN A 184 -9.68 -0.43 12.86
CA ASN A 184 -11.01 -0.96 13.14
C ASN A 184 -11.37 -2.16 12.25
N PRO A 185 -10.70 -3.34 12.42
CA PRO A 185 -10.97 -4.50 11.58
C PRO A 185 -12.39 -5.04 11.71
N ALA A 186 -13.03 -4.91 12.87
CA ALA A 186 -14.40 -5.38 13.08
C ALA A 186 -15.44 -4.64 12.24
N TYR A 187 -15.12 -3.47 11.70
CA TYR A 187 -16.01 -2.71 10.83
C TYR A 187 -15.56 -2.75 9.35
N GLY A 188 -14.31 -2.44 9.08
CA GLY A 188 -13.79 -2.28 7.72
C GLY A 188 -13.29 -3.58 7.08
N ASN A 189 -12.59 -4.40 7.87
CA ASN A 189 -11.93 -5.63 7.42
C ASN A 189 -12.56 -6.86 8.07
N ILE A 190 -13.83 -7.07 7.83
CA ILE A 190 -14.63 -8.12 8.49
C ILE A 190 -13.98 -9.52 8.40
N PRO A 191 -13.35 -9.94 7.29
CA PRO A 191 -12.66 -11.24 7.26
C PRO A 191 -11.53 -11.37 8.26
N ASP A 192 -10.86 -10.27 8.63
CA ASP A 192 -9.71 -10.30 9.56
C ASP A 192 -10.12 -10.48 11.01
N ILE A 193 -11.32 -10.01 11.38
CA ILE A 193 -11.76 -10.05 12.77
C ILE A 193 -11.91 -11.46 13.31
N HIS A 194 -12.25 -12.43 12.44
CA HIS A 194 -12.33 -13.83 12.82
C HIS A 194 -11.04 -14.31 13.48
N TYR A 195 -9.89 -14.00 12.88
CA TYR A 195 -8.59 -14.47 13.38
C TYR A 195 -8.22 -13.81 14.71
N ILE A 196 -8.56 -12.54 14.90
CA ILE A 196 -8.32 -11.82 16.15
C ILE A 196 -9.23 -12.37 17.27
N LEU A 197 -10.51 -12.65 16.96
CA LEU A 197 -11.44 -13.25 17.93
C LEU A 197 -11.02 -14.66 18.30
N GLU A 198 -10.55 -15.45 17.36
CA GLU A 198 -10.04 -16.79 17.63
C GLU A 198 -8.79 -16.76 18.52
N ALA A 199 -7.87 -15.82 18.28
CA ALA A 199 -6.74 -15.62 19.19
C ALA A 199 -7.22 -15.27 20.62
N ARG A 200 -8.23 -14.41 20.74
CA ARG A 200 -8.83 -14.05 22.04
C ARG A 200 -9.50 -15.25 22.72
N TYR A 201 -10.25 -16.08 21.99
CA TYR A 201 -10.83 -17.32 22.55
C TYR A 201 -9.76 -18.31 23.07
N ARG A 202 -8.54 -18.21 22.53
CA ARG A 202 -7.37 -18.99 22.98
C ARG A 202 -6.61 -18.34 24.13
N GLY A 203 -7.07 -17.23 24.65
CA GLY A 203 -6.51 -16.55 25.82
C GLY A 203 -5.69 -15.31 25.53
N ALA A 204 -5.47 -14.94 24.27
CA ALA A 204 -4.82 -13.69 23.93
C ALA A 204 -5.62 -12.49 24.48
N LYS A 205 -4.93 -11.45 24.88
CA LYS A 205 -5.53 -10.16 25.25
C LYS A 205 -5.59 -9.26 24.05
N VAL A 206 -6.74 -8.67 23.79
CA VAL A 206 -6.96 -7.71 22.70
C VAL A 206 -7.00 -6.30 23.26
N VAL A 207 -6.07 -5.46 22.82
CA VAL A 207 -6.00 -4.04 23.15
C VAL A 207 -6.38 -3.23 21.93
N ALA A 208 -7.44 -2.43 22.01
CA ALA A 208 -7.83 -1.48 20.95
C ALA A 208 -7.31 -0.07 21.31
N ILE A 209 -6.53 0.52 20.44
CA ILE A 209 -6.06 1.90 20.58
C ILE A 209 -6.72 2.72 19.47
N ALA A 210 -7.66 3.56 19.85
CA ALA A 210 -8.44 4.37 18.92
C ALA A 210 -9.12 5.53 19.66
N PRO A 211 -9.28 6.70 19.03
CA PRO A 211 -9.89 7.86 19.68
C PRO A 211 -11.37 7.65 20.00
N ASP A 212 -12.10 6.91 19.17
CA ASP A 212 -13.52 6.58 19.34
C ASP A 212 -13.73 5.14 19.80
N LYS A 213 -14.86 4.89 20.47
CA LYS A 213 -15.26 3.53 20.84
C LYS A 213 -15.86 2.79 19.62
N ASN A 214 -15.00 2.46 18.69
CA ASN A 214 -15.36 1.79 17.45
C ASN A 214 -15.73 0.31 17.65
N ALA A 215 -16.11 -0.39 16.57
CA ALA A 215 -16.57 -1.77 16.65
C ALA A 215 -15.50 -2.74 17.20
N THR A 216 -14.22 -2.48 16.99
CA THR A 216 -13.13 -3.30 17.55
C THR A 216 -12.98 -3.04 19.04
N ALA A 217 -13.08 -1.80 19.49
CA ALA A 217 -13.02 -1.43 20.90
C ALA A 217 -14.15 -2.05 21.74
N GLN A 218 -15.28 -2.42 21.13
CA GLN A 218 -16.41 -3.01 21.85
C GLN A 218 -16.14 -4.42 22.39
N PHE A 219 -15.29 -5.20 21.73
CA PHE A 219 -14.96 -6.57 22.19
C PHE A 219 -13.54 -6.68 22.74
N ALA A 220 -12.74 -5.62 22.66
CA ALA A 220 -11.39 -5.60 23.21
C ALA A 220 -11.40 -5.79 24.73
N ASP A 221 -10.35 -6.43 25.28
CA ASP A 221 -10.15 -6.55 26.72
C ASP A 221 -9.74 -5.21 27.35
N MET A 222 -9.10 -4.34 26.55
CA MET A 222 -8.74 -2.99 26.93
C MET A 222 -8.97 -2.04 25.76
N TRP A 223 -9.60 -0.90 26.00
CA TRP A 223 -9.71 0.20 25.06
C TRP A 223 -8.98 1.44 25.60
N LEU A 224 -8.09 1.99 24.78
CA LEU A 224 -7.31 3.17 25.08
C LEU A 224 -7.76 4.31 24.17
N PRO A 225 -8.55 5.28 24.69
CA PRO A 225 -9.09 6.41 23.92
C PRO A 225 -8.04 7.50 23.72
N VAL A 226 -7.01 7.18 22.95
CA VAL A 226 -5.87 8.07 22.70
C VAL A 226 -6.26 9.38 22.03
N ASN A 227 -5.70 10.49 22.48
CA ASN A 227 -5.85 11.78 21.83
C ASN A 227 -5.19 11.80 20.44
N TRP A 228 -5.53 12.81 19.64
CA TRP A 228 -5.04 12.94 18.27
C TRP A 228 -3.51 12.97 18.19
N SER A 229 -2.95 12.09 17.37
CA SER A 229 -1.49 11.90 17.18
C SER A 229 -0.68 11.62 18.44
N ALA A 230 -1.33 11.26 19.54
CA ALA A 230 -0.64 11.03 20.82
C ALA A 230 -0.11 9.60 21.00
N ASP A 231 -0.29 8.72 20.02
CA ASP A 231 0.26 7.35 20.03
C ASP A 231 1.77 7.33 20.31
N PRO A 232 2.62 8.22 19.76
CA PRO A 232 4.04 8.24 20.09
C PRO A 232 4.31 8.48 21.58
N ALA A 233 3.54 9.36 22.23
CA ALA A 233 3.69 9.60 23.66
C ALA A 233 3.29 8.36 24.49
N LEU A 234 2.19 7.70 24.10
CA LEU A 234 1.75 6.45 24.72
C LEU A 234 2.84 5.38 24.67
N TRP A 235 3.39 5.11 23.47
CA TRP A 235 4.40 4.08 23.29
C TRP A 235 5.74 4.43 23.93
N LEU A 236 6.17 5.69 23.89
CA LEU A 236 7.38 6.14 24.61
C LEU A 236 7.23 5.98 26.13
N GLY A 237 6.03 6.24 26.66
CA GLY A 237 5.73 5.96 28.07
C GLY A 237 5.78 4.45 28.39
N VAL A 238 5.27 3.59 27.52
CA VAL A 238 5.43 2.13 27.65
C VAL A 238 6.91 1.75 27.63
N CYS A 239 7.69 2.26 26.67
CA CYS A 239 9.13 2.02 26.59
C CYS A 239 9.87 2.46 27.86
N LYS A 240 9.48 3.62 28.43
CA LYS A 240 10.03 4.06 29.72
C LYS A 240 9.78 3.04 30.82
N ILE A 241 8.55 2.56 30.99
CA ILE A 241 8.20 1.56 32.00
C ILE A 241 8.97 0.26 31.78
N LEU A 242 9.12 -0.18 30.54
CA LEU A 242 9.91 -1.38 30.19
C LEU A 242 11.37 -1.22 30.59
N ILE A 243 11.99 -0.08 30.28
CA ILE A 243 13.39 0.23 30.60
C ILE A 243 13.58 0.36 32.11
N ASP A 244 12.74 1.11 32.80
CA ASP A 244 12.85 1.35 34.24
C ASP A 244 12.71 0.06 35.06
N ASN A 245 11.95 -0.92 34.57
CA ASN A 245 11.76 -2.20 35.26
C ASN A 245 12.69 -3.30 34.73
N GLY A 246 13.55 -3.03 33.76
CA GLY A 246 14.42 -4.03 33.14
C GLY A 246 13.66 -5.12 32.38
N TRP A 247 12.46 -4.84 31.89
CA TRP A 247 11.64 -5.77 31.10
C TRP A 247 12.07 -5.75 29.64
N LEU A 248 13.30 -6.19 29.38
CA LEU A 248 14.01 -6.04 28.11
C LEU A 248 14.51 -7.39 27.60
N ASP A 249 14.52 -7.60 26.29
CA ASP A 249 15.24 -8.67 25.59
C ASP A 249 16.62 -8.13 25.18
N LEU A 250 17.58 -8.16 26.13
CA LEU A 250 18.91 -7.56 25.93
C LEU A 250 19.70 -8.20 24.78
N GLU A 251 19.52 -9.52 24.55
CA GLU A 251 20.19 -10.21 23.46
C GLU A 251 19.66 -9.70 22.12
N PHE A 252 18.34 -9.66 21.96
CA PHE A 252 17.71 -9.09 20.75
C PHE A 252 18.14 -7.63 20.52
N MET A 253 18.12 -6.80 21.56
CA MET A 253 18.51 -5.40 21.46
C MET A 253 19.92 -5.23 20.94
N LYS A 254 20.88 -6.01 21.44
CA LYS A 254 22.28 -5.95 21.02
C LYS A 254 22.49 -6.47 19.60
N GLU A 255 21.90 -7.60 19.28
CA GLU A 255 22.14 -8.29 18.01
C GLU A 255 21.36 -7.69 16.84
N GLN A 256 20.05 -7.44 17.04
CA GLN A 256 19.11 -7.19 15.96
C GLN A 256 18.88 -5.69 15.66
N THR A 257 19.28 -4.82 16.61
CA THR A 257 18.96 -3.37 16.53
C THR A 257 20.18 -2.49 16.44
N ASP A 258 19.98 -1.22 16.08
CA ASP A 258 21.00 -0.18 16.10
C ASP A 258 21.24 0.42 17.51
N LEU A 259 20.59 -0.11 18.55
CA LEU A 259 20.72 0.42 19.92
C LEU A 259 22.17 0.47 20.44
N PRO A 260 23.08 -0.47 20.10
CA PRO A 260 24.50 -0.37 20.49
C PRO A 260 25.34 0.53 19.57
N VAL A 261 24.81 1.01 18.44
CA VAL A 261 25.57 1.81 17.48
C VAL A 261 25.94 3.16 18.08
N LEU A 262 27.16 3.61 17.81
CA LEU A 262 27.69 4.86 18.34
C LEU A 262 27.21 6.06 17.52
N VAL A 263 26.72 7.07 18.25
CA VAL A 263 26.33 8.37 17.71
C VAL A 263 27.28 9.44 18.23
N ARG A 264 27.73 10.31 17.34
CA ARG A 264 28.56 11.47 17.65
C ARG A 264 27.70 12.59 18.27
N MET A 265 28.12 13.11 19.41
CA MET A 265 27.37 14.13 20.13
C MET A 265 27.52 15.54 19.54
N ASP A 266 28.52 15.76 18.67
CA ASP A 266 28.75 17.07 18.06
C ASP A 266 27.88 17.33 16.81
N ASN A 267 27.39 16.29 16.13
CA ASN A 267 26.55 16.42 14.92
C ASN A 267 25.32 15.51 14.89
N GLN A 268 25.14 14.67 15.91
CA GLN A 268 24.04 13.72 16.03
C GLN A 268 23.96 12.67 14.90
N GLN A 269 25.09 12.41 14.22
CA GLN A 269 25.18 11.35 13.22
C GLN A 269 25.90 10.14 13.80
N PHE A 270 25.68 8.97 13.21
CA PHE A 270 26.44 7.78 13.54
C PHE A 270 27.95 8.00 13.37
N LEU A 271 28.76 7.41 14.23
CA LEU A 271 30.20 7.34 14.07
C LEU A 271 30.55 6.39 12.91
N ARG A 272 31.26 6.88 11.91
CA ARG A 272 31.66 6.15 10.71
C ARG A 272 33.16 5.99 10.61
N ALA A 273 33.61 4.97 9.89
CA ALA A 273 35.06 4.80 9.64
C ALA A 273 35.66 6.01 8.90
N SER A 274 34.90 6.65 8.01
CA SER A 274 35.32 7.87 7.32
C SER A 274 35.50 9.08 8.24
N ASP A 275 34.95 9.07 9.44
CA ASP A 275 35.15 10.07 10.48
C ASP A 275 36.52 9.89 11.15
N LEU A 276 36.99 8.65 11.27
CA LEU A 276 38.22 8.26 11.98
C LEU A 276 39.44 8.25 11.05
N THR A 277 39.26 7.86 9.79
CA THR A 277 40.34 7.68 8.82
C THR A 277 39.91 8.22 7.46
N GLU A 278 40.79 8.97 6.82
CA GLU A 278 40.56 9.53 5.48
C GLU A 278 40.40 8.42 4.44
N GLY A 279 39.36 8.55 3.59
CA GLY A 279 39.08 7.57 2.54
C GLY A 279 38.52 6.24 3.02
N ALA A 280 38.25 6.08 4.33
CA ALA A 280 37.62 4.89 4.86
C ALA A 280 36.12 4.85 4.55
N ASP A 281 35.55 3.69 4.71
CA ASP A 281 34.13 3.38 4.34
C ASP A 281 33.13 4.23 5.15
N MET A 282 32.28 4.95 4.45
CA MET A 282 31.21 5.77 5.04
C MET A 282 30.06 4.93 5.62
N GLU A 283 29.96 3.66 5.27
CA GLU A 283 28.91 2.76 5.74
C GLU A 283 29.40 1.76 6.78
N GLN A 284 30.63 1.96 7.30
CA GLN A 284 31.17 1.18 8.40
C GLN A 284 30.89 1.90 9.72
N PHE A 285 30.04 1.32 10.55
CA PHE A 285 29.63 1.80 11.88
C PHE A 285 30.34 1.06 13.00
N PHE A 286 30.23 1.58 14.23
CA PHE A 286 30.95 1.07 15.40
C PHE A 286 30.02 0.82 16.57
N ALA A 287 30.34 -0.17 17.38
CA ALA A 287 29.83 -0.37 18.73
C ALA A 287 31.02 -0.45 19.71
N ILE A 288 30.77 -0.33 20.99
CA ILE A 288 31.80 -0.54 22.02
C ILE A 288 31.81 -2.02 22.41
N ASP A 289 33.00 -2.59 22.38
CA ASP A 289 33.21 -3.90 23.02
C ASP A 289 33.17 -3.74 24.56
N SER A 290 32.22 -4.41 25.19
CA SER A 290 31.99 -4.34 26.64
C SER A 290 33.21 -4.79 27.45
N ALA A 291 34.04 -5.67 26.91
CA ALA A 291 35.23 -6.21 27.58
C ALA A 291 36.42 -5.24 27.56
N THR A 292 36.58 -4.51 26.46
CA THR A 292 37.76 -3.64 26.26
C THR A 292 37.44 -2.16 26.42
N GLY A 293 36.18 -1.79 26.34
CA GLY A 293 35.73 -0.39 26.35
C GLY A 293 36.10 0.40 25.09
N LYS A 294 36.50 -0.28 24.01
CA LYS A 294 36.94 0.37 22.76
C LYS A 294 35.87 0.28 21.67
N PRO A 295 35.80 1.28 20.77
CA PRO A 295 34.98 1.20 19.59
C PRO A 295 35.58 0.17 18.60
N GLU A 296 34.73 -0.79 18.21
CA GLU A 296 35.07 -1.83 17.23
C GLU A 296 34.06 -1.81 16.08
N PRO A 297 34.48 -2.13 14.85
CA PRO A 297 33.61 -2.09 13.69
C PRO A 297 32.54 -3.18 13.75
N LEU A 298 31.30 -2.79 13.42
CA LEU A 298 30.18 -3.71 13.32
C LEU A 298 30.23 -4.52 12.03
N PRO A 299 29.89 -5.82 12.04
CA PRO A 299 29.77 -6.61 10.83
C PRO A 299 28.70 -6.05 9.90
N LYS A 300 28.98 -5.95 8.60
CA LYS A 300 28.04 -5.51 7.58
C LYS A 300 27.24 -6.67 6.97
N GLY A 301 27.83 -7.84 6.85
CA GLY A 301 27.27 -9.01 6.17
C GLY A 301 26.50 -9.97 7.09
N THR A 302 26.47 -9.71 8.38
CA THR A 302 25.78 -10.55 9.36
C THR A 302 25.37 -9.77 10.60
N LEU A 303 24.31 -10.22 11.26
CA LEU A 303 23.91 -9.73 12.58
C LEU A 303 24.65 -10.44 13.73
N ALA A 304 25.41 -11.51 13.45
CA ALA A 304 26.16 -12.21 14.48
C ALA A 304 27.11 -11.25 15.22
N MET A 305 27.15 -11.36 16.52
CA MET A 305 27.98 -10.51 17.37
C MET A 305 29.37 -11.12 17.56
N PRO A 306 30.44 -10.54 17.02
CA PRO A 306 31.80 -11.04 17.23
C PRO A 306 32.34 -10.76 18.64
N PHE A 307 31.71 -9.82 19.37
CA PHE A 307 32.01 -9.44 20.75
C PHE A 307 30.71 -8.98 21.42
N ASP A 308 30.73 -8.77 22.74
CA ASP A 308 29.57 -8.26 23.44
C ASP A 308 29.46 -6.74 23.28
N TYR A 309 28.33 -6.26 22.74
CA TYR A 309 28.09 -4.83 22.52
C TYR A 309 27.62 -4.15 23.80
N ALA A 310 28.30 -3.04 24.18
CA ALA A 310 27.78 -2.17 25.22
C ALA A 310 26.54 -1.43 24.77
N LEU A 311 25.50 -1.42 25.60
CA LEU A 311 24.29 -0.63 25.37
C LEU A 311 24.36 0.75 26.03
N GLU A 312 25.12 0.89 27.11
CA GLU A 312 25.16 2.10 27.92
C GLU A 312 26.58 2.65 28.06
N GLY A 313 26.72 3.95 28.10
CA GLY A 313 27.96 4.66 28.36
C GLY A 313 28.22 5.84 27.43
N ASN A 314 29.28 6.57 27.76
CA ASN A 314 29.79 7.70 26.97
C ASN A 314 31.29 7.58 26.84
N TRP A 315 31.79 7.75 25.64
CA TRP A 315 33.21 7.59 25.31
C TRP A 315 33.71 8.80 24.52
N LYS A 316 35.02 8.90 24.40
CA LYS A 316 35.68 9.88 23.55
C LYS A 316 36.44 9.18 22.43
N VAL A 317 36.27 9.65 21.21
CA VAL A 317 36.97 9.18 20.03
C VAL A 317 37.74 10.33 19.41
N THR A 318 38.90 10.03 18.79
CA THR A 318 39.70 11.03 18.05
C THR A 318 39.38 10.89 16.57
N LEU A 319 38.83 11.95 15.99
CA LEU A 319 38.53 12.02 14.55
C LEU A 319 39.81 12.17 13.72
N LYS A 320 39.71 11.99 12.41
CA LYS A 320 40.80 12.14 11.42
C LYS A 320 41.45 13.51 11.45
N ASP A 321 40.73 14.56 11.80
CA ASP A 321 41.23 15.92 11.98
C ASP A 321 41.87 16.16 13.36
N LYS A 322 42.09 15.11 14.15
CA LYS A 322 42.62 15.12 15.53
C LYS A 322 41.67 15.74 16.58
N LYS A 323 40.47 16.14 16.22
CA LYS A 323 39.45 16.60 17.17
C LYS A 323 38.97 15.42 18.01
N GLN A 324 38.87 15.61 19.32
CA GLN A 324 38.19 14.67 20.21
C GLN A 324 36.69 15.00 20.26
N VAL A 325 35.85 14.01 20.05
CA VAL A 325 34.40 14.13 20.17
C VAL A 325 33.87 13.10 21.14
N GLU A 326 32.79 13.45 21.81
CA GLU A 326 32.02 12.49 22.63
C GLU A 326 31.14 11.66 21.71
N VAL A 327 31.05 10.35 22.02
CA VAL A 327 30.13 9.42 21.38
C VAL A 327 29.36 8.68 22.48
N THR A 328 28.11 8.32 22.16
CA THR A 328 27.26 7.51 23.02
C THR A 328 26.48 6.52 22.18
N THR A 329 25.82 5.57 22.79
CA THR A 329 24.98 4.59 22.06
C THR A 329 23.60 5.17 21.77
N VAL A 330 22.95 4.64 20.73
CA VAL A 330 21.52 4.95 20.46
C VAL A 330 20.66 4.65 21.67
N PHE A 331 20.94 3.58 22.41
CA PHE A 331 20.18 3.21 23.61
C PHE A 331 20.26 4.27 24.71
N GLU A 332 21.42 4.85 24.95
CA GLU A 332 21.55 5.97 25.90
C GLU A 332 20.75 7.20 25.47
N LEU A 333 20.71 7.48 24.18
CA LEU A 333 19.89 8.56 23.63
C LEU A 333 18.39 8.24 23.76
N LEU A 334 17.99 6.99 23.53
CA LEU A 334 16.63 6.53 23.71
C LEU A 334 16.21 6.64 25.19
N LYS A 335 17.05 6.21 26.13
CA LYS A 335 16.79 6.36 27.57
C LYS A 335 16.52 7.82 27.94
N LYS A 336 17.34 8.74 27.46
CA LYS A 336 17.13 10.19 27.66
C LYS A 336 15.81 10.66 27.05
N ARG A 337 15.46 10.19 25.86
CA ARG A 337 14.21 10.54 25.17
C ARG A 337 12.99 10.05 25.94
N VAL A 338 12.95 8.78 26.34
CA VAL A 338 11.80 8.22 27.04
C VAL A 338 11.64 8.78 28.47
N ALA A 339 12.72 9.26 29.09
CA ALA A 339 12.65 9.89 30.43
C ALA A 339 11.72 11.10 30.45
N GLU A 340 11.51 11.77 29.32
CA GLU A 340 10.56 12.90 29.20
C GLU A 340 9.09 12.45 29.32
N TYR A 341 8.80 11.17 29.10
CA TYR A 341 7.44 10.60 29.01
C TYR A 341 7.06 9.86 30.32
N THR A 342 7.02 10.61 31.43
CA THR A 342 6.49 10.06 32.69
C THR A 342 5.02 9.70 32.54
N PRO A 343 4.45 8.81 33.37
CA PRO A 343 3.03 8.46 33.32
C PRO A 343 2.10 9.67 33.32
N GLU A 344 2.44 10.71 34.13
CA GLU A 344 1.68 11.95 34.20
C GLU A 344 1.77 12.76 32.91
N LYS A 345 2.97 12.83 32.31
CA LYS A 345 3.16 13.52 31.03
C LYS A 345 2.46 12.81 29.89
N VAL A 346 2.48 11.47 29.91
CA VAL A 346 1.73 10.65 28.93
C VAL A 346 0.23 10.91 29.11
N HIS A 347 -0.26 10.95 30.32
CA HIS A 347 -1.68 11.27 30.60
C HIS A 347 -2.06 12.67 30.08
N GLU A 348 -1.26 13.69 30.38
CA GLU A 348 -1.47 15.06 29.87
C GLU A 348 -1.61 15.10 28.33
N ILE A 349 -0.74 14.39 27.63
CA ILE A 349 -0.71 14.38 26.15
C ILE A 349 -1.81 13.48 25.57
N SER A 350 -1.90 12.25 26.06
CA SER A 350 -2.69 11.19 25.41
C SER A 350 -4.10 11.02 25.99
N GLY A 351 -4.35 11.54 27.17
CA GLY A 351 -5.58 11.27 27.91
C GLY A 351 -5.61 9.89 28.58
N ILE A 352 -4.59 9.07 28.41
CA ILE A 352 -4.56 7.70 28.96
C ILE A 352 -4.13 7.75 30.42
N HIS A 353 -4.94 7.13 31.29
CA HIS A 353 -4.65 7.09 32.73
C HIS A 353 -3.34 6.33 33.03
N PRO A 354 -2.53 6.76 34.01
CA PRO A 354 -1.28 6.06 34.38
C PRO A 354 -1.45 4.57 34.64
N ASP A 355 -2.55 4.14 35.30
CA ASP A 355 -2.82 2.72 35.52
C ASP A 355 -3.05 1.94 34.23
N GLN A 356 -3.70 2.56 33.24
CA GLN A 356 -3.89 1.94 31.91
C GLN A 356 -2.56 1.83 31.16
N LEU A 357 -1.69 2.82 31.28
CA LEU A 357 -0.35 2.79 30.72
C LEU A 357 0.48 1.66 31.36
N ALA A 358 0.43 1.53 32.69
CA ALA A 358 1.12 0.44 33.40
C ALA A 358 0.58 -0.93 32.98
N GLN A 359 -0.75 -1.09 32.87
CA GLN A 359 -1.39 -2.31 32.40
C GLN A 359 -0.97 -2.65 30.96
N LEU A 360 -0.87 -1.67 30.06
CA LEU A 360 -0.40 -1.88 28.70
C LEU A 360 1.06 -2.38 28.71
N ALA A 361 1.93 -1.80 29.51
CA ALA A 361 3.32 -2.25 29.65
C ALA A 361 3.41 -3.71 30.16
N GLU A 362 2.55 -4.11 31.10
CA GLU A 362 2.43 -5.49 31.57
C GLU A 362 1.97 -6.45 30.46
N LEU A 363 1.12 -6.00 29.56
CA LEU A 363 0.61 -6.80 28.45
C LEU A 363 1.62 -6.99 27.32
N VAL A 364 2.70 -6.21 27.29
CA VAL A 364 3.72 -6.28 26.23
C VAL A 364 5.10 -6.71 26.72
N LYS A 365 5.31 -6.82 28.03
CA LYS A 365 6.63 -7.21 28.60
C LYS A 365 7.04 -8.63 28.21
N PRO A 366 8.35 -8.92 28.06
CA PRO A 366 8.83 -10.29 27.86
C PRO A 366 8.38 -11.25 28.97
N PRO A 367 8.09 -12.51 28.70
CA PRO A 367 8.25 -13.20 27.43
C PRO A 367 7.00 -13.19 26.53
N ARG A 368 6.07 -12.25 26.70
CA ARG A 368 4.83 -12.21 25.93
C ARG A 368 5.08 -12.01 24.43
N LYS A 369 4.38 -12.77 23.63
CA LYS A 369 4.32 -12.62 22.18
C LYS A 369 3.32 -11.52 21.83
N VAL A 370 3.79 -10.44 21.21
CA VAL A 370 2.99 -9.26 20.88
C VAL A 370 2.84 -9.12 19.37
N PHE A 371 1.60 -9.08 18.93
CA PHE A 371 1.25 -8.83 17.54
C PHE A 371 0.50 -7.50 17.39
N VAL A 372 0.99 -6.61 16.51
CA VAL A 372 0.40 -5.30 16.24
C VAL A 372 -0.34 -5.30 14.91
N PHE A 373 -1.64 -5.08 14.96
CA PHE A 373 -2.50 -4.99 13.80
C PHE A 373 -2.69 -3.50 13.41
N VAL A 374 -1.83 -2.97 12.55
CA VAL A 374 -1.86 -1.57 12.13
C VAL A 374 -2.62 -1.36 10.83
N ASN A 375 -2.54 -2.32 9.91
CA ASN A 375 -3.22 -2.25 8.60
C ASN A 375 -2.79 -1.01 7.79
N TRP A 376 -3.71 -0.33 7.07
CA TRP A 376 -3.44 0.87 6.26
C TRP A 376 -3.66 2.19 7.01
N ASN A 377 -3.60 2.19 8.31
CA ASN A 377 -4.03 3.35 9.09
C ASN A 377 -2.95 4.42 9.17
N ALA A 378 -1.74 4.03 9.50
CA ALA A 378 -0.67 4.96 9.85
C ALA A 378 -0.26 5.89 8.71
N GLY A 379 -0.08 5.36 7.50
CA GLY A 379 0.28 6.18 6.34
C GLY A 379 -0.75 7.24 5.95
N LYS A 380 -1.95 7.20 6.54
CA LYS A 380 -3.02 8.19 6.34
C LYS A 380 -3.02 9.32 7.36
N LEU A 381 -2.15 9.22 8.36
CA LEU A 381 -1.92 10.26 9.38
C LEU A 381 -0.66 11.06 9.02
N TYR A 382 -0.67 12.35 9.24
CA TYR A 382 0.49 13.19 8.94
C TYR A 382 1.74 12.77 9.72
N HIS A 383 1.59 12.42 10.99
CA HIS A 383 2.65 11.87 11.85
C HIS A 383 2.55 10.33 12.02
N GLY A 384 2.04 9.64 10.99
CA GLY A 384 1.88 8.19 11.05
C GLY A 384 3.18 7.41 11.10
N ASP A 385 4.26 7.96 10.57
CA ASP A 385 5.62 7.43 10.72
C ASP A 385 6.09 7.42 12.17
N LEU A 386 5.80 8.47 12.94
CA LEU A 386 6.13 8.53 14.36
C LEU A 386 5.32 7.52 15.18
N LEU A 387 4.02 7.34 14.83
CA LEU A 387 3.19 6.30 15.43
C LEU A 387 3.82 4.92 15.22
N GLU A 388 4.18 4.60 13.98
CA GLU A 388 4.73 3.27 13.66
C GLU A 388 6.11 3.04 14.28
N ARG A 389 7.00 3.99 14.16
CA ARG A 389 8.33 3.89 14.78
C ARG A 389 8.23 3.72 16.30
N SER A 390 7.24 4.37 16.95
CA SER A 390 7.09 4.29 18.41
C SER A 390 6.71 2.89 18.91
N TYR A 391 5.78 2.19 18.26
CA TYR A 391 5.52 0.80 18.65
C TYR A 391 6.64 -0.15 18.18
N CYS A 392 7.37 0.18 17.10
CA CYS A 392 8.56 -0.58 16.73
C CYS A 392 9.64 -0.51 17.82
N TYR A 393 9.74 0.60 18.57
CA TYR A 393 10.62 0.65 19.75
C TYR A 393 10.20 -0.37 20.82
N MET A 394 8.91 -0.47 21.11
CA MET A 394 8.40 -1.49 22.03
C MET A 394 8.73 -2.91 21.53
N LEU A 395 8.49 -3.19 20.24
CA LEU A 395 8.82 -4.49 19.64
C LEU A 395 10.32 -4.80 19.74
N ALA A 396 11.19 -3.81 19.51
CA ALA A 396 12.64 -3.94 19.62
C ALA A 396 13.11 -4.23 21.04
N LEU A 397 12.61 -3.47 22.01
CA LEU A 397 12.96 -3.61 23.43
C LEU A 397 12.52 -4.96 24.01
N THR A 398 11.43 -5.53 23.47
CA THR A 398 10.83 -6.77 23.97
C THR A 398 11.13 -8.00 23.12
N GLY A 399 11.94 -7.85 22.03
CA GLY A 399 12.32 -8.95 21.13
C GLY A 399 11.13 -9.54 20.34
N ASN A 400 10.10 -8.75 20.08
CA ASN A 400 8.87 -9.18 19.42
C ASN A 400 8.93 -9.00 17.88
N VAL A 401 10.02 -9.44 17.25
CA VAL A 401 10.21 -9.43 15.79
C VAL A 401 10.86 -10.74 15.37
N GLY A 402 10.48 -11.29 14.22
CA GLY A 402 11.10 -12.47 13.64
C GLY A 402 10.80 -13.78 14.34
N LYS A 403 9.77 -13.81 15.18
CA LYS A 403 9.30 -14.99 15.94
C LYS A 403 7.81 -15.25 15.65
N ALA A 404 7.38 -16.50 15.70
CA ALA A 404 5.98 -16.87 15.47
C ALA A 404 5.04 -16.22 16.49
N GLY A 405 3.98 -15.57 16.03
CA GLY A 405 3.00 -14.85 16.87
C GLY A 405 3.42 -13.44 17.28
N THR A 406 4.50 -12.91 16.71
CA THR A 406 5.01 -11.57 17.02
C THR A 406 5.03 -10.65 15.79
N GLY A 407 5.43 -9.41 15.99
CA GLY A 407 5.64 -8.42 14.93
C GLY A 407 4.43 -7.57 14.65
N SER A 408 4.38 -7.02 13.46
CA SER A 408 3.29 -6.14 13.03
C SER A 408 2.77 -6.52 11.66
N ARG A 409 1.49 -6.26 11.41
CA ARG A 409 0.90 -6.33 10.10
C ARG A 409 0.58 -4.95 9.60
N GLY A 410 1.30 -4.53 8.59
CA GLY A 410 0.96 -3.41 7.75
C GLY A 410 0.20 -3.82 6.49
N TRP A 411 0.31 -3.02 5.45
CA TRP A 411 -0.12 -3.41 4.13
C TRP A 411 0.81 -4.51 3.58
N SER A 412 0.25 -5.57 3.02
CA SER A 412 1.01 -6.58 2.31
C SER A 412 0.45 -6.73 0.90
N ALA A 413 1.25 -6.42 -0.11
CA ALA A 413 0.89 -6.68 -1.49
C ALA A 413 1.13 -8.15 -1.83
N GLY A 414 0.35 -8.63 -2.80
CA GLY A 414 0.56 -9.93 -3.41
C GLY A 414 1.62 -9.90 -4.51
N ALA A 415 1.70 -10.99 -5.26
CA ALA A 415 2.50 -11.12 -6.48
C ALA A 415 1.93 -10.31 -7.67
N GLU A 416 1.32 -9.19 -7.39
CA GLU A 416 0.67 -8.33 -8.38
C GLU A 416 1.66 -7.79 -9.43
N TYR A 417 2.93 -7.80 -9.07
CA TYR A 417 4.04 -7.30 -9.85
C TYR A 417 4.88 -8.40 -10.52
N ILE A 418 4.35 -9.59 -10.72
CA ILE A 418 4.99 -10.54 -11.64
C ILE A 418 4.90 -9.89 -13.01
N GLY A 419 5.87 -9.02 -13.23
CA GLY A 419 5.82 -7.95 -14.20
C GLY A 419 5.95 -8.43 -15.64
N GLY A 420 4.90 -8.99 -16.17
CA GLY A 420 4.86 -9.32 -17.58
C GLY A 420 5.26 -8.16 -18.49
N ALA A 421 4.68 -6.98 -18.26
CA ALA A 421 4.94 -5.83 -19.14
C ALA A 421 6.40 -5.34 -19.11
N ALA A 422 7.02 -5.30 -17.94
CA ALA A 422 8.40 -4.83 -17.81
C ALA A 422 9.40 -5.82 -18.42
N VAL A 423 9.18 -7.09 -18.18
CA VAL A 423 10.10 -8.15 -18.66
C VAL A 423 9.90 -8.42 -20.12
N VAL A 424 8.66 -8.47 -20.62
CA VAL A 424 8.36 -8.66 -22.05
C VAL A 424 8.94 -7.55 -22.91
N GLY A 425 8.94 -6.30 -22.41
CA GLY A 425 9.56 -5.17 -23.11
C GLY A 425 11.05 -5.37 -23.41
N GLY A 426 11.76 -6.09 -22.56
CA GLY A 426 13.19 -6.38 -22.71
C GLY A 426 13.54 -7.75 -23.29
N MET A 427 12.56 -8.60 -23.60
CA MET A 427 12.84 -9.95 -24.12
C MET A 427 13.38 -9.93 -25.55
N PRO A 428 14.36 -10.80 -25.85
CA PRO A 428 14.77 -11.08 -27.24
C PRO A 428 13.61 -11.64 -28.07
N ASN A 429 13.57 -11.29 -29.35
CA ASN A 429 12.51 -11.74 -30.25
C ASN A 429 12.46 -13.26 -30.37
N GLU A 430 13.62 -13.92 -30.39
CA GLU A 430 13.74 -15.38 -30.49
C GLU A 430 13.04 -16.09 -29.32
N VAL A 431 13.07 -15.50 -28.11
CA VAL A 431 12.38 -16.06 -26.95
C VAL A 431 10.87 -15.93 -27.07
N LEU A 432 10.40 -14.79 -27.60
CA LEU A 432 8.97 -14.57 -27.84
C LEU A 432 8.41 -15.50 -28.94
N GLU A 433 9.24 -15.85 -29.95
CA GLU A 433 8.83 -16.67 -31.08
C GLU A 433 8.82 -18.18 -30.78
N THR A 434 9.81 -18.66 -30.03
CA THR A 434 10.09 -20.11 -29.96
C THR A 434 10.17 -20.68 -28.57
N GLY A 435 10.34 -19.82 -27.54
CA GLY A 435 10.53 -20.25 -26.16
C GLY A 435 9.24 -20.40 -25.36
N ASP A 436 9.41 -20.62 -24.05
CA ASP A 436 8.39 -20.38 -23.04
C ASP A 436 8.60 -18.97 -22.47
N PRO A 437 7.92 -17.95 -23.03
CA PRO A 437 8.20 -16.57 -22.67
C PRO A 437 7.90 -16.26 -21.19
N LEU A 438 6.94 -16.94 -20.60
CA LEU A 438 6.58 -16.73 -19.18
C LEU A 438 7.64 -17.32 -18.26
N LEU A 439 8.05 -18.55 -18.50
CA LEU A 439 9.13 -19.17 -17.73
C LEU A 439 10.45 -18.42 -17.91
N HIS A 440 10.74 -17.97 -19.14
CA HIS A 440 11.92 -17.14 -19.39
C HIS A 440 11.86 -15.81 -18.62
N ALA A 441 10.71 -15.15 -18.61
CA ALA A 441 10.50 -13.92 -17.85
C ALA A 441 10.76 -14.11 -16.36
N MET A 442 10.28 -15.19 -15.81
CA MET A 442 10.45 -15.51 -14.38
C MET A 442 11.90 -15.86 -14.05
N ASN A 443 12.55 -16.68 -14.89
CA ASN A 443 13.97 -16.99 -14.76
C ASN A 443 14.84 -15.73 -14.87
N MET A 444 14.52 -14.82 -15.79
CA MET A 444 15.25 -13.57 -15.94
C MET A 444 15.04 -12.65 -14.75
N SER A 445 13.83 -12.58 -14.19
CA SER A 445 13.55 -11.85 -12.97
C SER A 445 14.34 -12.38 -11.79
N GLN A 446 14.42 -13.70 -11.63
CA GLN A 446 15.22 -14.36 -10.62
C GLN A 446 16.73 -14.03 -10.80
N LYS A 447 17.21 -14.16 -12.04
CA LYS A 447 18.60 -13.88 -12.38
C LYS A 447 18.97 -12.41 -12.16
N ILE A 448 18.12 -11.46 -12.54
CA ILE A 448 18.35 -10.03 -12.28
C ILE A 448 18.53 -9.78 -10.77
N GLN A 449 17.73 -10.43 -9.94
CA GLN A 449 17.86 -10.30 -8.49
C GLN A 449 19.19 -10.86 -7.97
N GLU A 450 19.61 -12.00 -8.49
CA GLU A 450 20.89 -12.64 -8.11
C GLU A 450 22.09 -11.83 -8.59
N ASP A 451 22.04 -11.39 -9.86
CA ASP A 451 23.11 -10.64 -10.50
C ASP A 451 23.21 -9.20 -9.98
N TYR A 452 22.11 -8.61 -9.49
CA TYR A 452 22.08 -7.22 -9.05
C TYR A 452 23.15 -6.90 -8.00
N ARG A 453 23.44 -7.84 -7.12
CA ARG A 453 24.45 -7.71 -6.05
C ARG A 453 25.88 -7.55 -6.59
N THR A 454 26.19 -8.18 -7.71
CA THR A 454 27.53 -8.19 -8.33
C THR A 454 27.63 -7.27 -9.55
N TYR A 455 26.69 -7.37 -10.44
CA TYR A 455 26.74 -6.72 -11.75
C TYR A 455 26.56 -5.20 -11.65
N PHE A 456 25.69 -4.73 -10.76
CA PHE A 456 25.47 -3.30 -10.54
C PHE A 456 26.42 -2.71 -9.48
N LYS A 457 27.54 -3.37 -9.22
CA LYS A 457 28.59 -2.92 -8.26
C LYS A 457 28.09 -2.80 -6.82
N MET A 458 27.07 -3.55 -6.46
CA MET A 458 26.62 -3.60 -5.07
C MET A 458 27.56 -4.45 -4.23
N ASP A 459 27.73 -4.05 -2.98
CA ASP A 459 28.49 -4.84 -1.99
C ASP A 459 27.88 -6.25 -1.89
N PRO A 460 28.69 -7.32 -2.03
CA PRO A 460 28.19 -8.68 -1.90
C PRO A 460 27.60 -9.00 -0.51
N THR A 461 27.84 -8.14 0.49
CA THR A 461 27.23 -8.24 1.83
C THR A 461 25.84 -7.58 1.92
N ILE A 462 25.31 -7.05 0.83
CA ILE A 462 24.01 -6.41 0.79
C ILE A 462 22.91 -7.43 1.15
N PRO A 463 21.95 -7.04 2.00
CA PRO A 463 20.85 -7.91 2.38
C PRO A 463 20.02 -8.36 1.18
N PRO A 464 19.49 -9.59 1.18
CA PRO A 464 18.63 -10.09 0.11
C PRO A 464 17.43 -9.19 -0.19
N ALA A 465 16.79 -8.62 0.84
CA ALA A 465 15.68 -7.70 0.67
C ALA A 465 16.09 -6.41 -0.08
N GLU A 466 17.27 -5.85 0.20
CA GLU A 466 17.80 -4.68 -0.51
C GLU A 466 18.12 -5.01 -1.98
N ALA A 467 18.72 -6.16 -2.23
CA ALA A 467 19.00 -6.64 -3.58
C ALA A 467 17.69 -6.85 -4.37
N SER A 468 16.65 -7.39 -3.74
CA SER A 468 15.34 -7.59 -4.34
C SER A 468 14.65 -6.27 -4.69
N LEU A 469 14.70 -5.29 -3.81
CA LEU A 469 14.16 -3.95 -4.07
C LEU A 469 14.90 -3.25 -5.20
N GLY A 470 16.22 -3.39 -5.25
CA GLY A 470 17.05 -2.89 -6.35
C GLY A 470 16.71 -3.55 -7.68
N ALA A 471 16.54 -4.86 -7.70
CA ALA A 471 16.15 -5.62 -8.89
C ALA A 471 14.74 -5.25 -9.37
N LEU A 472 13.78 -5.10 -8.45
CA LEU A 472 12.43 -4.62 -8.75
C LEU A 472 12.46 -3.23 -9.39
N ARG A 473 13.19 -2.31 -8.79
CA ARG A 473 13.38 -0.95 -9.31
C ARG A 473 13.94 -0.98 -10.74
N GLU A 474 14.99 -1.75 -10.97
CA GLU A 474 15.62 -1.85 -12.29
C GLU A 474 14.68 -2.46 -13.33
N GLY A 475 13.95 -3.50 -12.99
CA GLY A 475 12.96 -4.11 -13.90
C GLY A 475 11.84 -3.15 -14.28
N LEU A 476 11.31 -2.40 -13.32
CA LEU A 476 10.29 -1.39 -13.57
C LEU A 476 10.84 -0.21 -14.39
N ARG A 477 12.09 0.18 -14.15
CA ARG A 477 12.79 1.20 -14.96
C ARG A 477 12.95 0.74 -16.42
N MET A 478 13.40 -0.49 -16.65
CA MET A 478 13.52 -1.06 -18.00
C MET A 478 12.19 -1.15 -18.72
N GLY A 479 11.13 -1.51 -18.00
CA GLY A 479 9.75 -1.52 -18.51
C GLY A 479 9.17 -0.14 -18.80
N GLY A 480 9.82 0.93 -18.33
CA GLY A 480 9.35 2.31 -18.48
C GLY A 480 8.07 2.59 -17.72
N THR A 481 7.88 1.92 -16.58
CA THR A 481 6.68 2.04 -15.75
C THR A 481 6.96 2.81 -14.46
N LEU A 482 5.91 3.31 -13.85
CA LEU A 482 5.86 3.96 -12.53
C LEU A 482 6.69 5.24 -12.42
N ALA A 483 6.11 6.31 -12.96
CA ALA A 483 6.57 7.67 -12.70
C ALA A 483 6.25 8.10 -11.26
N PRO A 484 7.06 8.99 -10.71
CA PRO A 484 6.74 9.55 -9.41
C PRO A 484 5.47 10.41 -9.50
N PRO A 485 4.63 10.37 -8.49
CA PRO A 485 3.43 11.20 -8.40
C PRO A 485 3.70 12.69 -8.52
N VAL A 486 4.90 13.13 -8.17
CA VAL A 486 5.33 14.53 -8.32
C VAL A 486 5.10 15.06 -9.71
N TRP A 487 5.36 14.27 -10.73
CA TRP A 487 5.18 14.72 -12.10
C TRP A 487 3.73 15.10 -12.37
N LEU A 488 2.77 14.24 -12.06
CA LEU A 488 1.36 14.50 -12.28
C LEU A 488 0.77 15.48 -11.26
N TRP A 489 0.94 15.20 -9.98
CA TRP A 489 0.23 15.89 -8.91
C TRP A 489 0.84 17.24 -8.62
N TYR A 490 2.14 17.26 -8.44
CA TYR A 490 2.89 18.45 -8.08
C TYR A 490 3.02 19.44 -9.22
N HIS A 491 3.35 18.96 -10.44
CA HIS A 491 3.54 19.88 -11.58
C HIS A 491 2.27 20.16 -12.38
N HIS A 492 1.31 19.25 -12.44
CA HIS A 492 0.19 19.35 -13.37
C HIS A 492 -1.20 19.39 -12.74
N ALA A 493 -1.39 18.84 -11.55
CA ALA A 493 -2.70 18.73 -10.91
C ALA A 493 -2.99 19.79 -9.82
N GLY A 494 -2.09 20.77 -9.60
CA GLY A 494 -2.32 21.91 -8.71
C GLY A 494 -2.08 21.64 -7.22
N TYR A 495 -1.47 20.53 -6.87
CA TYR A 495 -1.29 20.18 -5.46
C TYR A 495 -0.13 20.89 -4.78
N LYS A 496 0.83 21.44 -5.54
CA LYS A 496 1.92 22.26 -4.99
C LYS A 496 1.36 23.41 -4.13
N GLU A 497 0.43 24.16 -4.73
CA GLU A 497 -0.20 25.31 -4.08
C GLU A 497 -1.17 24.89 -2.98
N VAL A 498 -1.88 23.78 -3.17
CA VAL A 498 -2.85 23.26 -2.20
C VAL A 498 -2.15 22.84 -0.92
N TRP A 499 -1.07 22.09 -1.03
CA TRP A 499 -0.35 21.58 0.16
C TRP A 499 0.23 22.72 1.00
N ASP A 500 0.91 23.67 0.39
CA ASP A 500 1.52 24.78 1.13
C ASP A 500 0.47 25.75 1.74
N LYS A 501 -0.70 25.86 1.08
CA LYS A 501 -1.75 26.78 1.53
C LYS A 501 -2.58 26.22 2.68
N PHE A 502 -2.84 24.89 2.67
CA PHE A 502 -3.80 24.27 3.58
C PHE A 502 -3.16 23.34 4.60
N LEU A 503 -1.85 23.41 4.78
CA LEU A 503 -1.12 22.81 5.89
C LEU A 503 -0.49 23.92 6.73
N ASP A 504 -0.77 23.89 8.05
CA ASP A 504 -0.08 24.68 9.05
C ASP A 504 0.51 23.72 10.09
N ASP A 505 1.80 23.42 9.95
CA ASP A 505 2.55 22.57 10.87
C ASP A 505 3.60 23.43 11.61
N PRO A 506 3.35 23.82 12.87
CA PRO A 506 4.30 24.62 13.63
C PRO A 506 5.59 23.88 13.97
N ASN A 507 5.64 22.56 13.78
CA ASN A 507 6.81 21.74 14.05
C ASN A 507 7.67 21.44 12.80
N ALA A 508 7.20 21.84 11.61
CA ALA A 508 7.94 21.61 10.38
C ALA A 508 9.00 22.72 10.16
N PRO A 509 10.29 22.37 9.99
CA PRO A 509 11.33 23.34 9.70
C PRO A 509 11.13 24.09 8.36
N LYS A 510 10.50 23.44 7.39
CA LYS A 510 10.30 23.92 6.02
C LYS A 510 8.88 23.63 5.54
N LYS A 511 8.41 24.37 4.52
CA LYS A 511 7.19 24.04 3.78
C LYS A 511 7.33 22.77 2.97
N ILE A 512 6.21 22.17 2.58
CA ILE A 512 6.21 20.95 1.74
C ILE A 512 6.89 21.22 0.41
N SER A 513 6.59 22.36 -0.23
CA SER A 513 7.22 22.72 -1.52
C SER A 513 8.74 22.88 -1.40
N GLU A 514 9.25 23.40 -0.30
CA GLU A 514 10.69 23.53 -0.07
C GLU A 514 11.36 22.18 0.05
N TYR A 515 10.79 21.22 0.81
CA TYR A 515 11.25 19.84 0.86
C TYR A 515 11.21 19.16 -0.51
N ALA A 516 10.11 19.32 -1.24
CA ALA A 516 9.95 18.72 -2.55
C ALA A 516 10.95 19.26 -3.58
N GLU A 517 11.14 20.58 -3.65
CA GLU A 517 12.11 21.21 -4.59
C GLU A 517 13.55 20.86 -4.22
N GLU A 518 13.91 20.80 -2.94
CA GLU A 518 15.23 20.36 -2.50
C GLU A 518 15.47 18.88 -2.84
N SER A 519 14.47 18.03 -2.63
CA SER A 519 14.53 16.61 -3.02
C SER A 519 14.72 16.43 -4.53
N LEU A 520 13.99 17.20 -5.33
CA LEU A 520 14.14 17.20 -6.79
C LEU A 520 15.50 17.71 -7.23
N ALA A 521 16.02 18.78 -6.61
CA ALA A 521 17.34 19.34 -6.92
C ALA A 521 18.47 18.35 -6.60
N ASN A 522 18.34 17.59 -5.53
CA ASN A 522 19.28 16.54 -5.14
C ASN A 522 19.09 15.24 -5.94
N GLY A 523 18.11 15.15 -6.81
CA GLY A 523 17.78 13.94 -7.55
C GLY A 523 17.24 12.80 -6.69
N TRP A 524 16.72 13.10 -5.52
CA TRP A 524 16.17 12.10 -4.59
C TRP A 524 14.77 11.64 -4.97
N TRP A 525 13.88 12.57 -5.31
CA TRP A 525 12.51 12.29 -5.69
C TRP A 525 12.36 12.07 -7.20
N LYS A 526 12.83 10.95 -7.69
CA LYS A 526 12.92 10.68 -9.14
C LYS A 526 12.11 9.47 -9.65
N GLY A 527 11.72 8.55 -8.78
CA GLY A 527 11.00 7.34 -9.20
C GLY A 527 11.76 6.46 -10.19
N PHE A 528 11.05 5.58 -10.88
CA PHE A 528 11.62 4.69 -11.90
C PHE A 528 11.65 5.34 -13.28
N VAL A 529 10.62 6.12 -13.60
CA VAL A 529 10.54 6.93 -14.82
C VAL A 529 10.22 8.36 -14.40
N HIS A 530 10.94 9.32 -14.93
CA HIS A 530 10.74 10.73 -14.61
C HIS A 530 10.61 11.54 -15.89
N PRO A 531 9.39 11.78 -16.40
CA PRO A 531 9.16 12.67 -17.53
C PRO A 531 9.66 14.10 -17.25
N ALA A 532 9.99 14.83 -18.29
CA ALA A 532 10.31 16.24 -18.15
C ALA A 532 9.12 17.05 -17.64
N LYS A 533 9.37 18.10 -16.87
CA LYS A 533 8.32 18.92 -16.23
C LYS A 533 7.32 19.54 -17.23
N ASP A 534 7.77 19.84 -18.44
CA ASP A 534 6.99 20.47 -19.51
C ASP A 534 6.13 19.46 -20.30
N VAL A 535 6.32 18.16 -20.08
CA VAL A 535 5.47 17.15 -20.70
C VAL A 535 4.10 17.15 -20.00
N THR A 536 3.15 17.86 -20.56
CA THR A 536 1.79 17.94 -20.02
C THR A 536 0.99 16.68 -20.35
N PRO A 537 0.31 16.06 -19.40
CA PRO A 537 -0.61 14.93 -19.65
C PRO A 537 -1.71 15.34 -20.63
N LYS A 538 -1.95 14.53 -21.66
CA LYS A 538 -2.95 14.75 -22.72
C LYS A 538 -3.92 13.59 -22.86
N GLY A 539 -3.47 12.37 -22.63
CA GLY A 539 -4.30 11.17 -22.63
C GLY A 539 -4.24 10.47 -21.29
N MET A 540 -5.38 9.99 -20.80
CA MET A 540 -5.47 9.19 -19.58
C MET A 540 -6.36 7.97 -19.79
N LEU A 541 -5.81 6.79 -19.48
CA LEU A 541 -6.58 5.58 -19.28
C LEU A 541 -6.86 5.39 -17.79
N VAL A 542 -8.09 5.04 -17.44
CA VAL A 542 -8.49 4.72 -16.07
C VAL A 542 -9.01 3.29 -16.05
N SER A 543 -8.37 2.42 -15.31
CA SER A 543 -8.76 1.01 -15.16
C SER A 543 -8.77 0.58 -13.71
N GLY A 544 -9.90 0.02 -13.25
CA GLY A 544 -10.04 -0.42 -11.86
C GLY A 544 -9.86 0.69 -10.82
N SER A 545 -10.02 1.94 -11.21
CA SER A 545 -9.82 3.14 -10.42
C SER A 545 -10.97 4.14 -10.59
N ASN A 546 -11.06 5.09 -9.68
CA ASN A 546 -12.06 6.14 -9.70
C ASN A 546 -11.43 7.44 -9.13
N PRO A 547 -10.49 8.06 -9.87
CA PRO A 547 -9.66 9.15 -9.38
C PRO A 547 -10.45 10.36 -8.87
N LEU A 548 -11.53 10.75 -9.53
CA LEU A 548 -12.34 11.90 -9.09
C LEU A 548 -12.99 11.68 -7.72
N ARG A 549 -13.25 10.42 -7.37
CA ARG A 549 -13.77 10.05 -6.05
C ARG A 549 -12.66 9.67 -5.07
N ARG A 550 -11.56 9.06 -5.54
CA ARG A 550 -10.54 8.45 -4.68
C ARG A 550 -9.45 9.42 -4.23
N HIS A 551 -8.99 10.31 -5.11
CA HIS A 551 -7.91 11.23 -4.79
C HIS A 551 -8.36 12.32 -3.83
N ARG A 552 -7.49 12.72 -2.92
CA ARG A 552 -7.76 13.82 -2.00
C ARG A 552 -7.97 15.09 -2.82
N GLY A 553 -9.08 15.75 -2.58
CA GLY A 553 -9.49 16.89 -3.41
C GLY A 553 -9.87 16.54 -4.86
N GLY A 554 -10.19 15.27 -5.18
CA GLY A 554 -10.45 14.82 -6.54
C GLY A 554 -11.49 15.69 -7.29
N MET A 555 -12.68 15.86 -6.73
CA MET A 555 -13.72 16.74 -7.31
C MET A 555 -13.41 18.23 -7.15
N ASN A 556 -12.56 18.61 -6.23
CA ASN A 556 -12.23 20.02 -5.98
C ASN A 556 -11.00 20.49 -6.77
N THR A 557 -9.87 19.79 -6.65
CA THR A 557 -8.62 20.22 -7.30
C THR A 557 -8.37 19.45 -8.60
N TYR A 558 -8.40 18.12 -8.56
CA TYR A 558 -8.03 17.27 -9.70
C TYR A 558 -8.93 17.51 -10.92
N LEU A 559 -10.25 17.54 -10.72
CA LEU A 559 -11.23 17.84 -11.77
C LEU A 559 -11.05 19.24 -12.36
N LYS A 560 -10.68 20.23 -11.54
CA LYS A 560 -10.57 21.62 -12.00
C LYS A 560 -9.23 21.96 -12.66
N THR A 561 -8.16 21.23 -12.32
CA THR A 561 -6.80 21.60 -12.77
C THR A 561 -6.24 20.62 -13.79
N LEU A 562 -6.44 19.32 -13.64
CA LEU A 562 -5.90 18.31 -14.55
C LEU A 562 -6.88 17.99 -15.70
N TRP A 563 -8.15 17.74 -15.39
CA TRP A 563 -9.16 17.34 -16.38
C TRP A 563 -9.23 18.25 -17.61
N PRO A 564 -9.16 19.60 -17.49
CA PRO A 564 -9.16 20.49 -18.66
C PRO A 564 -7.92 20.37 -19.55
N LYS A 565 -6.80 19.83 -19.05
CA LYS A 565 -5.56 19.62 -19.83
C LYS A 565 -5.62 18.37 -20.68
N LEU A 566 -6.49 17.41 -20.35
CA LEU A 566 -6.60 16.13 -21.01
C LEU A 566 -7.46 16.23 -22.27
N GLU A 567 -6.92 15.82 -23.41
CA GLU A 567 -7.59 15.76 -24.69
C GLU A 567 -8.37 14.44 -24.87
N LEU A 568 -7.99 13.41 -24.11
CA LEU A 568 -8.63 12.11 -24.12
C LEU A 568 -8.65 11.48 -22.73
N ILE A 569 -9.83 11.03 -22.30
CA ILE A 569 -10.04 10.24 -21.09
C ILE A 569 -10.85 8.98 -21.43
N VAL A 570 -10.27 7.82 -21.21
CA VAL A 570 -10.89 6.51 -21.46
C VAL A 570 -11.00 5.76 -20.14
N VAL A 571 -12.19 5.31 -19.79
CA VAL A 571 -12.45 4.54 -18.57
C VAL A 571 -12.83 3.11 -18.92
N LEU A 572 -12.12 2.15 -18.36
CA LEU A 572 -12.42 0.72 -18.40
C LEU A 572 -13.03 0.34 -17.03
N ASP A 573 -14.33 0.12 -16.99
CA ASP A 573 -15.02 -0.17 -15.73
C ASP A 573 -16.23 -1.10 -15.99
N PRO A 574 -16.55 -2.06 -15.13
CA PRO A 574 -17.78 -2.83 -15.25
C PRO A 574 -19.05 -2.01 -14.96
N ARG A 575 -18.93 -0.82 -14.40
CA ARG A 575 -20.05 0.02 -13.99
C ARG A 575 -19.81 1.51 -14.25
N TRP A 576 -20.87 2.32 -14.19
CA TRP A 576 -20.75 3.77 -14.20
C TRP A 576 -20.20 4.29 -12.88
N SER A 577 -18.93 4.69 -12.90
CA SER A 577 -18.28 5.43 -11.82
C SER A 577 -18.37 6.94 -12.05
N THR A 578 -18.13 7.74 -11.02
CA THR A 578 -18.07 9.20 -11.20
C THR A 578 -17.01 9.58 -12.23
N THR A 579 -15.85 8.95 -12.21
CA THR A 579 -14.82 9.21 -13.23
C THR A 579 -15.30 8.83 -14.62
N GLY A 580 -16.05 7.73 -14.75
CA GLY A 580 -16.70 7.34 -16.00
C GLY A 580 -17.66 8.41 -16.52
N LEU A 581 -18.43 9.05 -15.65
CA LEU A 581 -19.34 10.14 -16.04
C LEU A 581 -18.62 11.38 -16.59
N TYR A 582 -17.36 11.59 -16.20
CA TYR A 582 -16.50 12.69 -16.67
C TYR A 582 -15.47 12.28 -17.73
N ALA A 583 -15.61 11.09 -18.32
CA ALA A 583 -14.73 10.58 -19.37
C ALA A 583 -15.23 10.96 -20.78
N ASP A 584 -14.42 10.70 -21.80
CA ASP A 584 -14.79 10.81 -23.22
C ASP A 584 -15.32 9.49 -23.76
N TYR A 585 -14.77 8.36 -23.27
CA TYR A 585 -15.21 7.01 -23.59
C TYR A 585 -15.30 6.18 -22.30
N ALA A 586 -16.39 5.43 -22.17
CA ALA A 586 -16.58 4.43 -21.14
C ALA A 586 -16.71 3.05 -21.79
N LEU A 587 -15.77 2.17 -21.50
CA LEU A 587 -15.67 0.84 -22.12
C LEU A 587 -16.09 -0.23 -21.09
N PRO A 588 -17.02 -1.14 -21.45
CA PRO A 588 -17.56 -2.13 -20.55
C PRO A 588 -16.54 -3.23 -20.26
N ALA A 589 -15.95 -3.20 -19.08
CA ALA A 589 -15.08 -4.25 -18.60
C ALA A 589 -15.90 -5.43 -18.04
N ALA A 590 -15.42 -6.65 -18.26
CA ALA A 590 -16.00 -7.85 -17.68
C ALA A 590 -15.81 -7.87 -16.15
N SER A 591 -16.78 -8.40 -15.43
CA SER A 591 -16.75 -8.54 -13.97
C SER A 591 -16.17 -9.90 -13.55
N PHE A 592 -15.98 -10.10 -12.25
CA PHE A 592 -15.65 -11.42 -11.71
C PHE A 592 -16.77 -12.42 -12.10
N TYR A 593 -16.42 -13.69 -12.28
CA TYR A 593 -17.32 -14.75 -12.75
C TYR A 593 -17.62 -14.76 -14.27
N GLU A 594 -17.23 -13.72 -15.01
CA GLU A 594 -17.44 -13.62 -16.45
C GLU A 594 -16.23 -14.10 -17.26
N TYR A 595 -15.09 -14.39 -16.62
CA TYR A 595 -13.86 -14.97 -17.22
C TYR A 595 -13.03 -15.70 -16.15
N ALA A 596 -12.13 -16.58 -16.62
CA ALA A 596 -11.26 -17.34 -15.74
C ALA A 596 -10.00 -16.53 -15.40
N ASP A 597 -9.64 -16.45 -14.11
CA ASP A 597 -8.42 -15.83 -13.66
C ASP A 597 -8.10 -16.24 -12.22
N ALA A 598 -6.89 -16.01 -11.78
CA ALA A 598 -6.51 -16.30 -10.41
C ALA A 598 -6.02 -15.04 -9.70
N LYS A 599 -6.42 -14.89 -8.45
CA LYS A 599 -5.94 -13.82 -7.59
C LYS A 599 -4.62 -14.26 -6.96
N TYR A 600 -3.59 -13.48 -7.15
CA TYR A 600 -2.33 -13.69 -6.46
C TYR A 600 -2.50 -13.56 -4.95
N SER A 601 -1.76 -14.38 -4.23
CA SER A 601 -1.82 -14.40 -2.77
C SER A 601 -0.97 -13.27 -2.17
N THR A 602 -1.29 -12.93 -0.93
CA THR A 602 -0.38 -12.17 -0.08
C THR A 602 0.29 -13.11 0.92
N PRO A 603 1.45 -12.77 1.48
CA PRO A 603 2.05 -13.60 2.53
C PRO A 603 1.12 -13.89 3.70
N ALA A 604 0.17 -12.99 3.96
CA ALA A 604 -0.81 -13.17 5.01
C ALA A 604 -1.78 -14.33 4.76
N THR A 605 -2.14 -14.63 3.51
CA THR A 605 -3.18 -15.64 3.18
C THR A 605 -2.66 -16.96 2.63
N ARG A 606 -1.43 -17.05 2.22
CA ARG A 606 -0.75 -18.26 1.76
C ARG A 606 -1.33 -18.97 0.53
N PHE A 607 -2.38 -18.45 -0.08
CA PHE A 607 -3.04 -19.06 -1.24
C PHE A 607 -3.31 -18.05 -2.34
N SER A 608 -3.03 -18.46 -3.57
CA SER A 608 -3.67 -17.88 -4.74
C SER A 608 -5.05 -18.53 -4.90
N THR A 609 -6.10 -17.74 -5.02
CA THR A 609 -7.47 -18.25 -5.21
C THR A 609 -7.92 -18.02 -6.65
N PHE A 610 -8.66 -19.00 -7.17
CA PHE A 610 -9.10 -19.04 -8.55
C PHE A 610 -10.56 -18.61 -8.70
N THR A 611 -10.87 -17.88 -9.77
CA THR A 611 -12.22 -17.64 -10.27
C THR A 611 -12.35 -18.21 -11.68
N ASP A 612 -13.39 -19.03 -11.89
CA ASP A 612 -13.69 -19.61 -13.20
C ASP A 612 -14.79 -18.79 -13.88
N GLN A 613 -14.86 -18.89 -15.20
CA GLN A 613 -16.00 -18.35 -15.92
C GLN A 613 -17.26 -19.12 -15.54
N THR A 614 -18.14 -18.48 -14.80
CA THR A 614 -19.40 -19.09 -14.32
C THR A 614 -20.58 -18.72 -15.22
N VAL A 615 -20.52 -17.55 -15.84
CA VAL A 615 -21.53 -17.01 -16.76
C VAL A 615 -20.86 -16.34 -17.96
N PRO A 616 -21.55 -16.22 -19.09
CA PRO A 616 -21.06 -15.41 -20.21
C PRO A 616 -20.84 -13.94 -19.80
N MET A 617 -19.97 -13.26 -20.50
CA MET A 617 -19.82 -11.80 -20.34
C MET A 617 -21.13 -11.09 -20.68
N LEU A 618 -21.52 -10.14 -19.84
CA LEU A 618 -22.78 -9.41 -20.00
C LEU A 618 -22.69 -8.35 -21.09
N GLY A 619 -23.74 -8.29 -21.93
CA GLY A 619 -23.79 -7.32 -23.04
C GLY A 619 -22.66 -7.52 -24.01
N GLU A 620 -21.92 -6.48 -24.26
CA GLU A 620 -20.71 -6.49 -25.10
C GLU A 620 -19.44 -6.32 -24.26
N SER A 621 -19.47 -6.62 -22.96
CA SER A 621 -18.28 -6.46 -22.11
C SER A 621 -17.15 -7.39 -22.53
N ARG A 622 -15.91 -6.95 -22.28
CA ARG A 622 -14.67 -7.67 -22.58
C ARG A 622 -13.75 -7.64 -21.35
N SER A 623 -12.82 -8.57 -21.27
CA SER A 623 -11.76 -8.45 -20.26
C SER A 623 -10.92 -7.19 -20.48
N ASP A 624 -10.26 -6.70 -19.43
CA ASP A 624 -9.35 -5.55 -19.56
C ASP A 624 -8.26 -5.83 -20.61
N ARG A 625 -7.77 -7.07 -20.66
CA ARG A 625 -6.76 -7.49 -21.62
C ARG A 625 -7.27 -7.47 -23.06
N GLN A 626 -8.45 -8.02 -23.33
CA GLN A 626 -9.08 -7.96 -24.66
C GLN A 626 -9.25 -6.52 -25.13
N ILE A 627 -9.68 -5.62 -24.23
CA ILE A 627 -9.85 -4.19 -24.55
C ILE A 627 -8.51 -3.56 -24.91
N THR A 628 -7.51 -3.75 -24.07
CA THR A 628 -6.19 -3.12 -24.26
C THR A 628 -5.45 -3.67 -25.49
N LEU A 629 -5.56 -4.96 -25.79
CA LEU A 629 -5.00 -5.55 -27.01
C LEU A 629 -5.69 -5.03 -28.27
N ALA A 630 -7.02 -4.91 -28.26
CA ALA A 630 -7.75 -4.35 -29.39
C ALA A 630 -7.34 -2.89 -29.66
N LEU A 631 -7.22 -2.09 -28.61
CA LEU A 631 -6.72 -0.71 -28.72
C LEU A 631 -5.29 -0.68 -29.25
N LEU A 632 -4.40 -1.53 -28.74
CA LEU A 632 -3.00 -1.55 -29.14
C LEU A 632 -2.82 -1.93 -30.61
N GLN A 633 -3.59 -2.90 -31.08
CA GLN A 633 -3.61 -3.28 -32.50
C GLN A 633 -4.02 -2.09 -33.38
N ARG A 634 -5.09 -1.38 -33.03
CA ARG A 634 -5.54 -0.21 -33.78
C ARG A 634 -4.57 0.98 -33.71
N ILE A 635 -3.93 1.20 -32.58
CA ILE A 635 -2.89 2.23 -32.45
C ILE A 635 -1.72 1.92 -33.38
N GLN A 636 -1.26 0.66 -33.43
CA GLN A 636 -0.23 0.21 -34.37
C GLN A 636 -0.61 0.52 -35.82
N GLU A 637 -1.83 0.20 -36.23
CA GLU A 637 -2.34 0.50 -37.56
C GLU A 637 -2.35 2.01 -37.86
N HIS A 638 -2.85 2.85 -36.92
CA HIS A 638 -2.87 4.29 -37.09
C HIS A 638 -1.48 4.91 -37.19
N LEU A 639 -0.52 4.45 -36.38
CA LEU A 639 0.86 4.95 -36.41
C LEU A 639 1.55 4.55 -37.73
N LEU A 640 1.41 3.31 -38.19
CA LEU A 640 1.98 2.84 -39.46
C LEU A 640 1.38 3.57 -40.65
N LYS A 641 0.06 3.82 -40.68
CA LYS A 641 -0.61 4.62 -41.72
C LYS A 641 -0.06 6.05 -41.80
N ARG A 642 0.46 6.58 -40.71
CA ARG A 642 1.10 7.91 -40.65
C ARG A 642 2.60 7.87 -40.96
N GLY A 643 3.14 6.72 -41.33
CA GLY A 643 4.56 6.52 -41.62
C GLY A 643 5.45 6.51 -40.39
N ILE A 644 4.87 6.31 -39.20
CA ILE A 644 5.62 6.22 -37.92
C ILE A 644 5.97 4.76 -37.68
N GLU A 645 7.18 4.35 -38.04
CA GLU A 645 7.67 2.98 -37.86
C GLU A 645 8.27 2.78 -36.43
N LYS A 646 8.82 3.85 -35.84
CA LYS A 646 9.42 3.84 -34.52
C LYS A 646 9.38 5.22 -33.88
N TYR A 647 9.43 5.26 -32.57
CA TYR A 647 9.53 6.49 -31.79
C TYR A 647 10.25 6.24 -30.45
N LYS A 648 10.63 7.30 -29.74
CA LYS A 648 11.33 7.22 -28.45
C LYS A 648 10.44 7.63 -27.28
N SER A 649 10.65 6.96 -26.15
CA SER A 649 10.16 7.38 -24.84
C SER A 649 11.34 7.35 -23.86
N GLY A 650 11.88 8.53 -23.53
CA GLY A 650 13.16 8.63 -22.87
C GLY A 650 14.24 7.92 -23.69
N ASP A 651 14.97 7.00 -23.06
CA ASP A 651 16.02 6.21 -23.73
C ASP A 651 15.48 4.98 -24.49
N ARG A 652 14.21 4.65 -24.32
CA ARG A 652 13.58 3.47 -24.98
C ARG A 652 13.19 3.79 -26.41
N GLU A 653 13.60 2.96 -27.36
CA GLU A 653 13.05 2.92 -28.73
C GLU A 653 11.88 1.94 -28.79
N ILE A 654 10.76 2.39 -29.32
CA ILE A 654 9.55 1.60 -29.50
C ILE A 654 9.35 1.37 -31.00
N VAL A 655 9.36 0.10 -31.40
CA VAL A 655 9.15 -0.33 -32.76
C VAL A 655 7.66 -0.60 -32.97
N VAL A 656 7.00 0.22 -33.78
CA VAL A 656 5.53 0.24 -33.88
C VAL A 656 4.97 -1.10 -34.35
N LYS A 657 5.59 -1.74 -35.36
CA LYS A 657 5.13 -3.05 -35.89
C LYS A 657 5.16 -4.18 -34.83
N GLU A 658 5.90 -4.00 -33.74
CA GLU A 658 6.06 -4.99 -32.67
C GLU A 658 5.09 -4.78 -31.51
N LEU A 659 4.35 -3.66 -31.44
CA LEU A 659 3.51 -3.33 -30.30
C LEU A 659 2.52 -4.45 -29.94
N TYR A 660 1.71 -4.88 -30.90
CA TYR A 660 0.74 -5.94 -30.70
C TYR A 660 1.40 -7.31 -30.54
N TRP A 661 2.41 -7.60 -31.39
CA TRP A 661 3.14 -8.86 -31.34
C TRP A 661 3.81 -9.11 -29.98
N ARG A 662 4.47 -8.10 -29.42
CA ARG A 662 5.04 -8.21 -28.07
C ARG A 662 3.98 -8.35 -26.98
N ALA A 663 2.87 -7.61 -27.07
CA ALA A 663 1.77 -7.72 -26.11
C ALA A 663 1.07 -9.09 -26.12
N THR A 664 1.18 -9.80 -27.21
CA THR A 664 0.67 -11.16 -27.37
C THR A 664 1.74 -12.24 -27.19
N PHE A 665 2.93 -11.86 -26.66
CA PHE A 665 4.08 -12.75 -26.43
C PHE A 665 4.45 -13.52 -27.71
N GLY A 666 4.81 -12.78 -28.75
CA GLY A 666 5.16 -13.38 -30.06
C GLY A 666 3.95 -13.88 -30.87
N GLY A 667 2.75 -13.41 -30.54
CA GLY A 667 1.50 -13.86 -31.20
C GLY A 667 0.84 -15.07 -30.50
N ARG A 668 1.41 -15.57 -29.39
CA ARG A 668 0.93 -16.80 -28.72
C ARG A 668 -0.42 -16.61 -28.03
N TYR A 669 -0.65 -15.46 -27.40
CA TYR A 669 -1.87 -15.19 -26.65
C TYR A 669 -2.64 -14.02 -27.28
N GLY A 670 -3.63 -14.32 -28.09
CA GLY A 670 -4.47 -13.34 -28.78
C GLY A 670 -5.57 -12.74 -27.89
N GLN A 671 -6.73 -12.46 -28.51
CA GLN A 671 -7.83 -11.73 -27.88
C GLN A 671 -9.05 -12.60 -27.53
N THR A 672 -8.99 -13.92 -27.74
CA THR A 672 -10.11 -14.82 -27.44
C THR A 672 -10.10 -15.22 -25.96
N ASN A 673 -11.21 -15.77 -25.47
CA ASN A 673 -11.28 -16.30 -24.10
C ASN A 673 -10.34 -17.50 -23.94
N GLU A 674 -10.19 -18.31 -24.99
CA GLU A 674 -9.27 -19.45 -25.04
C GLU A 674 -7.82 -19.00 -24.93
N ASP A 675 -7.43 -17.90 -25.59
CA ASP A 675 -6.11 -17.30 -25.46
C ASP A 675 -5.83 -16.84 -24.03
N GLU A 676 -6.83 -16.25 -23.37
CA GLU A 676 -6.73 -15.79 -21.99
C GLU A 676 -6.62 -16.97 -21.02
N GLU A 677 -7.41 -18.02 -21.20
CA GLU A 677 -7.28 -19.24 -20.41
C GLU A 677 -5.92 -19.90 -20.59
N MET A 678 -5.40 -19.92 -21.82
CA MET A 678 -4.05 -20.41 -22.10
C MET A 678 -2.99 -19.56 -21.39
N LEU A 679 -3.12 -18.24 -21.38
CA LEU A 679 -2.21 -17.35 -20.65
C LEU A 679 -2.25 -17.61 -19.15
N VAL A 680 -3.43 -17.79 -18.55
CA VAL A 680 -3.56 -18.13 -17.12
C VAL A 680 -2.92 -19.50 -16.84
N ASN A 681 -3.18 -20.50 -17.70
CA ASN A 681 -2.59 -21.82 -17.59
C ASN A 681 -1.06 -21.76 -17.58
N ASP A 682 -0.50 -21.14 -18.61
CA ASP A 682 0.95 -21.09 -18.81
C ASP A 682 1.65 -20.26 -17.73
N THR A 683 0.99 -19.20 -17.22
CA THR A 683 1.49 -18.42 -16.09
C THR A 683 1.61 -19.28 -14.83
N TYR A 684 0.56 -20.00 -14.46
CA TYR A 684 0.60 -20.85 -13.27
C TYR A 684 1.52 -22.06 -13.44
N ASN A 685 1.60 -22.61 -14.63
CA ASN A 685 2.56 -23.66 -14.95
C ASN A 685 4.00 -23.18 -14.77
N ALA A 686 4.32 -21.99 -15.27
CA ALA A 686 5.64 -21.39 -15.07
C ALA A 686 5.91 -21.08 -13.58
N LEU A 687 4.93 -20.56 -12.85
CA LEU A 687 5.04 -20.32 -11.41
C LEU A 687 5.29 -21.61 -10.63
N GLY A 688 4.65 -22.70 -11.03
CA GLY A 688 4.88 -24.03 -10.46
C GLY A 688 6.29 -24.54 -10.74
N LYS A 689 6.75 -24.45 -12.00
CA LYS A 689 8.12 -24.85 -12.39
C LYS A 689 9.20 -24.08 -11.66
N MET A 690 8.92 -22.82 -11.29
CA MET A 690 9.82 -21.99 -10.48
C MET A 690 9.77 -22.32 -8.98
N GLY A 691 8.83 -23.16 -8.54
CA GLY A 691 8.61 -23.43 -7.12
C GLY A 691 8.04 -22.25 -6.32
N TRP A 692 7.39 -21.30 -7.01
CA TRP A 692 6.77 -20.14 -6.37
C TRP A 692 5.32 -20.39 -5.96
N PHE A 693 4.67 -21.33 -6.64
CA PHE A 693 3.38 -21.87 -6.24
C PHE A 693 3.38 -23.39 -6.36
N GLU A 694 2.57 -24.02 -5.53
CA GLU A 694 2.38 -25.47 -5.55
C GLU A 694 0.89 -25.81 -5.59
N SER A 695 0.55 -26.89 -6.31
CA SER A 695 -0.80 -27.44 -6.28
C SER A 695 -1.11 -28.06 -4.91
N LEU A 696 -2.40 -28.16 -4.57
CA LEU A 696 -2.82 -28.78 -3.30
C LEU A 696 -2.66 -30.28 -3.28
N ASP A 697 -2.56 -30.91 -4.41
CA ASP A 697 -2.55 -32.38 -4.60
C ASP A 697 -1.22 -32.92 -5.13
N GLY A 698 -0.20 -32.08 -5.30
CA GLY A 698 1.10 -32.45 -5.81
C GLY A 698 1.14 -32.69 -7.33
N GLU A 699 0.03 -32.49 -8.03
CA GLU A 699 -0.01 -32.55 -9.50
C GLU A 699 0.58 -31.28 -10.09
N GLU A 700 0.84 -31.30 -11.41
CA GLU A 700 1.31 -30.13 -12.15
C GLU A 700 0.31 -28.96 -12.02
N LEU A 701 0.82 -27.78 -11.73
CA LEU A 701 -0.02 -26.61 -11.56
C LEU A 701 -0.47 -26.05 -12.91
N THR A 702 -1.68 -26.39 -13.31
CA THR A 702 -2.35 -26.03 -14.54
C THR A 702 -3.69 -25.35 -14.28
N LEU A 703 -4.33 -24.83 -15.31
CA LEU A 703 -5.69 -24.29 -15.21
C LEU A 703 -6.69 -25.37 -14.76
N ASP A 704 -6.54 -26.61 -15.25
CA ASP A 704 -7.40 -27.72 -14.84
C ASP A 704 -7.18 -28.07 -13.36
N ASN A 705 -5.94 -28.02 -12.89
CA ASN A 705 -5.64 -28.17 -11.47
C ASN A 705 -6.28 -27.06 -10.61
N LEU A 706 -6.22 -25.80 -11.08
CA LEU A 706 -6.91 -24.68 -10.43
C LEU A 706 -8.44 -24.85 -10.47
N ARG A 707 -9.02 -25.37 -11.54
CA ARG A 707 -10.45 -25.71 -11.63
C ARG A 707 -10.86 -26.82 -10.67
N LYS A 708 -9.99 -27.80 -10.48
CA LYS A 708 -10.19 -28.90 -9.51
C LYS A 708 -10.14 -28.37 -8.07
N ASN A 709 -9.11 -27.65 -7.70
CA ASN A 709 -8.77 -27.31 -6.33
C ASN A 709 -9.25 -25.90 -5.88
N GLY A 710 -9.49 -24.99 -6.81
CA GLY A 710 -9.93 -23.61 -6.56
C GLY A 710 -8.85 -22.69 -6.03
N LYS A 711 -7.64 -23.19 -5.79
CA LYS A 711 -6.51 -22.44 -5.23
C LYS A 711 -5.19 -23.19 -5.38
N ALA A 712 -4.08 -22.44 -5.20
CA ALA A 712 -2.73 -22.98 -5.12
C ALA A 712 -2.00 -22.40 -3.89
N TRP A 713 -1.09 -23.19 -3.28
CA TRP A 713 -0.20 -22.74 -2.23
C TRP A 713 0.82 -21.74 -2.78
N LEU A 714 1.04 -20.66 -2.02
CA LEU A 714 2.25 -19.85 -2.17
C LEU A 714 3.44 -20.64 -1.59
N SER A 715 4.54 -20.70 -2.32
CA SER A 715 5.72 -21.50 -1.97
C SER A 715 7.02 -20.74 -2.28
N GLY A 716 8.11 -21.18 -1.66
CA GLY A 716 9.44 -20.71 -1.95
C GLY A 716 9.68 -19.24 -1.65
N ARG A 717 10.48 -18.60 -2.51
CA ARG A 717 10.87 -17.20 -2.36
C ARG A 717 10.82 -16.49 -3.74
N PRO A 718 9.62 -16.13 -4.21
CA PRO A 718 9.45 -15.50 -5.53
C PRO A 718 10.19 -14.18 -5.67
N ALA A 719 10.98 -14.01 -6.72
CA ALA A 719 11.90 -12.89 -6.91
C ALA A 719 11.20 -11.51 -6.97
N TRP A 720 10.08 -11.42 -7.65
CA TRP A 720 9.32 -10.18 -7.84
C TRP A 720 8.11 -10.06 -6.91
N HIS A 721 8.10 -10.82 -5.86
CA HIS A 721 6.99 -10.89 -4.94
C HIS A 721 7.35 -10.20 -3.62
N ALA A 722 6.36 -9.61 -2.97
CA ALA A 722 6.53 -9.04 -1.63
C ALA A 722 7.07 -10.04 -0.61
N THR A 723 6.96 -11.35 -0.87
CA THR A 723 7.54 -12.41 -0.04
C THR A 723 9.05 -12.41 0.00
N VAL A 724 9.71 -11.95 -1.05
CA VAL A 724 11.18 -11.85 -1.05
C VAL A 724 11.67 -10.92 0.05
N VAL A 725 10.92 -9.84 0.29
CA VAL A 725 11.23 -8.88 1.34
C VAL A 725 10.75 -9.33 2.73
N GLN A 726 10.10 -10.50 2.82
CA GLN A 726 9.72 -11.04 4.12
C GLN A 726 10.90 -11.67 4.90
N ASN A 727 12.01 -11.96 4.22
CA ASN A 727 13.19 -12.61 4.82
C ASN A 727 12.82 -13.92 5.53
N ALA A 728 12.10 -14.76 4.81
CA ALA A 728 11.73 -16.10 5.26
C ALA A 728 11.28 -16.94 4.07
N ASP A 729 11.57 -18.22 4.07
CA ASP A 729 11.01 -19.17 3.12
C ASP A 729 9.55 -19.46 3.43
N ILE A 730 8.76 -19.62 2.39
CA ILE A 730 7.37 -20.05 2.48
C ILE A 730 7.31 -21.52 2.11
N VAL A 731 6.91 -22.34 3.06
CA VAL A 731 6.76 -23.80 2.87
C VAL A 731 5.28 -24.15 2.98
N PRO A 732 4.68 -24.78 1.96
CA PRO A 732 3.32 -25.29 2.03
C PRO A 732 3.08 -26.14 3.27
N GLY A 733 1.96 -25.92 3.94
CA GLY A 733 1.62 -26.66 5.18
C GLY A 733 2.33 -26.21 6.46
N GLN A 734 3.37 -25.36 6.38
CA GLN A 734 4.04 -24.79 7.56
C GLN A 734 3.58 -23.36 7.82
N ILE A 735 3.63 -22.93 9.07
CA ILE A 735 3.32 -21.54 9.43
C ILE A 735 4.43 -20.60 8.96
N PHE A 736 4.09 -19.34 8.75
CA PHE A 736 4.99 -18.35 8.18
C PHE A 736 5.01 -17.06 8.99
N TRP A 737 6.20 -16.53 9.23
CA TRP A 737 6.40 -15.19 9.79
C TRP A 737 7.60 -14.50 9.13
N PRO A 738 7.58 -13.17 8.99
CA PRO A 738 8.67 -12.40 8.39
C PRO A 738 9.86 -12.28 9.35
N PHE A 739 11.02 -11.93 8.80
CA PHE A 739 12.29 -11.73 9.52
C PHE A 739 12.84 -12.96 10.20
N ARG A 740 12.45 -14.14 9.77
CA ARG A 740 12.97 -15.41 10.29
C ARG A 740 14.47 -15.54 10.02
N ASP A 741 14.92 -15.12 8.83
CA ASP A 741 16.32 -15.20 8.44
C ASP A 741 17.22 -14.32 9.34
N GLN A 742 16.73 -13.16 9.79
CA GLN A 742 17.45 -12.28 10.70
C GLN A 742 17.72 -12.97 12.04
N ILE A 743 16.74 -13.70 12.56
CA ILE A 743 16.85 -14.40 13.83
C ILE A 743 17.67 -15.69 13.70
N GLU A 744 17.39 -16.52 12.71
CA GLU A 744 17.96 -17.87 12.59
C GLU A 744 19.30 -17.88 11.84
N GLN A 745 19.42 -17.08 10.77
CA GLN A 745 20.59 -17.07 9.88
C GLN A 745 21.44 -15.80 10.03
N LYS A 746 21.03 -14.87 10.91
CA LYS A 746 21.72 -13.60 11.16
C LYS A 746 21.88 -12.73 9.91
N VAL A 747 20.91 -12.81 9.00
CA VAL A 747 20.86 -12.01 7.78
C VAL A 747 20.64 -10.53 8.15
N PRO A 748 21.40 -9.58 7.58
CA PRO A 748 21.21 -8.17 7.86
C PRO A 748 19.85 -7.62 7.38
N TYR A 749 19.37 -6.58 8.04
CA TYR A 749 18.22 -5.78 7.57
C TYR A 749 18.64 -4.88 6.41
N ALA A 750 17.68 -4.48 5.59
CA ALA A 750 17.90 -3.58 4.44
C ALA A 750 17.93 -2.09 4.85
N THR A 751 18.57 -1.78 5.97
CA THR A 751 18.72 -0.43 6.54
C THR A 751 20.14 0.08 6.39
N THR A 752 20.37 1.33 6.76
CA THR A 752 21.70 1.93 6.75
C THR A 752 22.67 1.19 7.67
N THR A 753 22.23 0.90 8.90
CA THR A 753 23.05 0.22 9.91
C THR A 753 23.07 -1.30 9.75
N ARG A 754 22.36 -1.84 8.78
CA ARG A 754 22.15 -3.30 8.59
C ARG A 754 21.40 -3.98 9.74
N ARG A 755 20.78 -3.19 10.61
CA ARG A 755 20.01 -3.60 11.77
C ARG A 755 18.63 -2.97 11.76
N MET A 756 17.74 -3.44 12.61
CA MET A 756 16.47 -2.74 12.86
C MET A 756 16.79 -1.32 13.34
N GLU A 757 16.43 -0.31 12.57
CA GLU A 757 16.90 1.06 12.73
C GLU A 757 15.91 1.90 13.52
N LEU A 758 16.29 2.29 14.72
CA LEU A 758 15.48 3.09 15.63
C LEU A 758 15.91 4.55 15.63
N TYR A 759 17.16 4.81 15.24
CA TYR A 759 17.76 6.14 15.10
C TYR A 759 17.98 6.49 13.64
N LEU A 760 17.47 7.64 13.20
CA LEU A 760 17.61 8.10 11.82
C LEU A 760 18.62 9.24 11.77
N ASP A 761 19.83 8.99 11.32
CA ASP A 761 20.90 10.01 11.25
C ASP A 761 20.87 10.88 9.99
N HIS A 762 19.75 10.88 9.27
CA HIS A 762 19.53 11.74 8.13
C HIS A 762 19.40 13.22 8.56
N PRO A 763 20.08 14.17 7.91
CA PRO A 763 20.10 15.58 8.33
C PRO A 763 18.71 16.20 8.52
N TRP A 764 17.74 15.89 7.65
CA TRP A 764 16.38 16.40 7.77
C TRP A 764 15.64 15.88 9.01
N PHE A 765 15.86 14.62 9.38
CA PHE A 765 15.27 14.06 10.59
C PHE A 765 15.92 14.59 11.86
N ILE A 766 17.22 14.92 11.81
CA ILE A 766 17.93 15.58 12.91
C ILE A 766 17.42 17.01 13.07
N GLU A 767 17.34 17.78 11.96
CA GLU A 767 16.81 19.17 11.96
C GLU A 767 15.40 19.24 12.51
N ALA A 768 14.56 18.27 12.15
CA ALA A 768 13.18 18.19 12.61
C ALA A 768 13.03 17.61 14.03
N ASP A 769 14.13 17.23 14.70
CA ASP A 769 14.12 16.47 15.97
C ASP A 769 13.26 15.19 15.92
N GLU A 770 13.36 14.47 14.77
CA GLU A 770 12.68 13.18 14.52
C GLU A 770 13.67 12.03 14.27
N HIS A 771 14.98 12.27 14.49
CA HIS A 771 15.99 11.21 14.47
C HIS A 771 15.67 10.11 15.49
N LEU A 772 15.17 10.47 16.69
CA LEU A 772 14.44 9.59 17.60
C LEU A 772 12.96 10.00 17.61
N VAL A 773 12.08 9.03 17.85
CA VAL A 773 10.65 9.32 17.98
C VAL A 773 10.38 10.29 19.11
N ARG A 774 9.48 11.22 18.86
CA ARG A 774 8.87 12.08 19.87
C ARG A 774 7.41 12.35 19.55
N TYR A 775 6.67 12.82 20.53
CA TYR A 775 5.33 13.35 20.28
C TYR A 775 5.42 14.70 19.56
N LYS A 776 4.61 14.87 18.54
CA LYS A 776 4.32 16.15 17.89
C LYS A 776 2.83 16.36 17.83
N GLN A 777 2.39 17.59 18.09
CA GLN A 777 0.99 17.94 17.92
C GLN A 777 0.56 17.75 16.47
N PRO A 778 -0.67 17.27 16.21
CA PRO A 778 -1.17 17.18 14.85
C PRO A 778 -1.26 18.58 14.22
N PRO A 779 -0.80 18.73 12.98
CA PRO A 779 -0.89 20.02 12.29
C PRO A 779 -2.35 20.40 12.01
N ASN A 780 -2.57 21.68 11.68
CA ASN A 780 -3.82 22.12 11.12
C ASN A 780 -3.83 21.81 9.62
N ILE A 781 -4.75 20.95 9.20
CA ILE A 781 -4.93 20.56 7.80
C ILE A 781 -6.30 21.04 7.34
N GLY A 782 -6.35 21.91 6.34
CA GLY A 782 -7.59 22.48 5.83
C GLY A 782 -8.07 23.73 6.56
N GLY A 783 -7.31 24.25 7.52
CA GLY A 783 -7.63 25.42 8.36
C GLY A 783 -7.63 25.13 9.84
N ALA A 784 -8.14 26.08 10.66
CA ALA A 784 -8.10 26.02 12.13
C ALA A 784 -9.44 25.60 12.75
N GLN A 785 -10.30 24.89 12.05
CA GLN A 785 -11.58 24.41 12.56
C GLN A 785 -11.37 23.42 13.73
N PRO A 786 -12.33 23.37 14.68
CA PRO A 786 -12.09 22.76 15.99
C PRO A 786 -12.20 21.24 16.02
N LEU A 787 -12.81 20.63 15.01
CA LEU A 787 -13.06 19.18 14.98
C LEU A 787 -12.11 18.50 14.02
N ARG A 788 -11.93 17.20 14.20
CA ARG A 788 -11.12 16.36 13.30
C ARG A 788 -11.98 15.36 12.56
N LEU A 789 -11.78 15.30 11.24
CA LEU A 789 -12.40 14.28 10.40
C LEU A 789 -11.58 13.00 10.43
N THR A 790 -12.26 11.87 10.62
CA THR A 790 -11.69 10.54 10.42
C THR A 790 -12.51 9.75 9.43
N SER A 791 -11.84 8.82 8.75
CA SER A 791 -12.45 7.99 7.73
C SER A 791 -11.95 6.55 7.84
N GLY A 792 -12.59 5.65 7.13
CA GLY A 792 -12.22 4.23 7.04
C GLY A 792 -13.03 3.50 6.00
N HIS A 793 -12.76 2.21 5.84
CA HIS A 793 -13.53 1.37 4.94
C HIS A 793 -14.98 1.22 5.40
N LEU A 794 -15.90 1.39 4.48
CA LEU A 794 -17.32 1.12 4.72
C LEU A 794 -17.52 -0.38 4.95
N ARG A 795 -18.36 -0.72 5.93
CA ARG A 795 -18.70 -2.11 6.25
C ARG A 795 -19.38 -2.85 5.08
N TRP A 796 -20.16 -2.15 4.28
CA TRP A 796 -21.05 -2.70 3.26
C TRP A 796 -20.47 -2.66 1.85
N SER A 797 -19.30 -2.05 1.66
CA SER A 797 -18.63 -1.98 0.36
C SER A 797 -17.10 -2.05 0.52
N VAL A 798 -16.42 -2.50 -0.52
CA VAL A 798 -14.97 -2.29 -0.68
C VAL A 798 -14.81 -1.17 -1.68
N HIS A 799 -14.31 -0.05 -1.21
CA HIS A 799 -14.33 1.19 -1.99
C HIS A 799 -15.75 1.41 -2.55
N SER A 800 -15.89 1.83 -3.78
CA SER A 800 -17.21 2.06 -4.40
C SER A 800 -17.80 0.86 -5.16
N ASN A 801 -17.27 -0.36 -4.98
CA ASN A 801 -17.67 -1.51 -5.80
C ASN A 801 -19.14 -1.94 -5.62
N TRP A 802 -19.69 -1.82 -4.39
CA TRP A 802 -21.05 -2.30 -4.08
C TRP A 802 -21.98 -1.22 -3.54
N VAL A 803 -21.53 0.05 -3.49
CA VAL A 803 -22.33 1.14 -2.86
C VAL A 803 -23.62 1.49 -3.58
N VAL A 804 -23.79 1.01 -4.80
CA VAL A 804 -25.02 1.23 -5.61
C VAL A 804 -25.93 0.00 -5.65
N SER A 805 -25.51 -1.14 -5.07
CA SER A 805 -26.37 -2.31 -4.99
C SER A 805 -27.58 -2.01 -4.08
N TYR A 806 -28.78 -2.36 -4.53
CA TYR A 806 -30.02 -2.09 -3.80
C TYR A 806 -30.00 -2.67 -2.39
N GLU A 807 -29.53 -3.89 -2.23
CA GLU A 807 -29.42 -4.56 -0.94
C GLU A 807 -28.45 -3.84 0.01
N MET A 808 -27.31 -3.38 -0.50
CA MET A 808 -26.33 -2.61 0.29
C MET A 808 -26.86 -1.23 0.66
N LEU A 809 -27.51 -0.54 -0.27
CA LEU A 809 -28.17 0.74 0.01
C LEU A 809 -29.24 0.60 1.09
N LYS A 810 -30.02 -0.48 1.06
CA LYS A 810 -31.03 -0.76 2.07
C LYS A 810 -30.43 -0.95 3.47
N LEU A 811 -29.34 -1.68 3.58
CA LEU A 811 -28.57 -1.87 4.82
C LEU A 811 -27.95 -0.56 5.32
N HIS A 812 -27.65 0.35 4.43
CA HIS A 812 -27.00 1.64 4.70
C HIS A 812 -27.97 2.83 4.72
N ARG A 813 -29.28 2.58 4.68
CA ARG A 813 -30.32 3.62 4.66
C ARG A 813 -30.30 4.52 3.40
N GLY A 814 -29.68 4.06 2.32
CA GLY A 814 -29.76 4.62 0.98
C GLY A 814 -28.78 5.74 0.64
N GLU A 815 -28.05 6.32 1.61
CA GLU A 815 -27.23 7.49 1.40
C GLU A 815 -26.03 7.57 2.34
N PRO A 816 -25.01 8.38 2.01
CA PRO A 816 -23.89 8.62 2.92
C PRO A 816 -24.35 9.35 4.19
N PHE A 817 -23.73 9.01 5.32
CA PHE A 817 -23.91 9.72 6.57
C PHE A 817 -22.62 9.81 7.36
N ALA A 818 -22.52 10.84 8.22
CA ALA A 818 -21.42 11.07 9.13
C ALA A 818 -21.85 10.85 10.58
N PHE A 819 -21.05 10.11 11.34
CA PHE A 819 -21.24 9.97 12.77
C PHE A 819 -20.71 11.22 13.46
N ILE A 820 -21.52 11.81 14.30
CA ILE A 820 -21.21 12.97 15.14
C ILE A 820 -21.60 12.70 16.59
N ASN A 821 -20.89 13.32 17.52
CA ASN A 821 -21.20 13.20 18.93
C ASN A 821 -22.60 13.78 19.23
N ASP A 822 -23.40 13.08 20.00
CA ASP A 822 -24.78 13.44 20.33
C ASP A 822 -24.89 14.73 21.17
N THR A 823 -23.94 14.99 22.07
CA THR A 823 -23.88 16.23 22.85
C THR A 823 -23.60 17.42 21.96
N VAL A 824 -22.55 17.32 21.11
CA VAL A 824 -22.20 18.38 20.16
C VAL A 824 -23.30 18.64 19.14
N ALA A 825 -23.97 17.58 18.67
CA ALA A 825 -25.12 17.73 17.78
C ALA A 825 -26.24 18.53 18.45
N LYS A 826 -26.56 18.25 19.71
CA LYS A 826 -27.58 18.95 20.49
C LYS A 826 -27.22 20.43 20.67
N GLU A 827 -25.97 20.75 21.00
CA GLU A 827 -25.46 22.12 21.13
C GLU A 827 -25.60 22.91 19.81
N LYS A 828 -25.40 22.24 18.66
CA LYS A 828 -25.54 22.82 17.33
C LYS A 828 -26.99 22.76 16.78
N GLY A 829 -27.97 22.27 17.56
CA GLY A 829 -29.37 22.17 17.15
C GLY A 829 -29.62 21.15 16.02
N ILE A 830 -28.82 20.08 15.97
CA ILE A 830 -28.88 19.04 14.95
C ILE A 830 -29.55 17.79 15.54
N ALA A 831 -30.57 17.29 14.86
CA ALA A 831 -31.26 16.03 15.15
C ALA A 831 -30.63 14.87 14.36
N ASP A 832 -30.90 13.62 14.81
CA ASP A 832 -30.52 12.43 14.03
C ASP A 832 -31.20 12.47 12.66
N HIS A 833 -30.43 12.18 11.60
CA HIS A 833 -30.84 12.26 10.20
C HIS A 833 -31.05 13.67 9.59
N ASP A 834 -30.79 14.75 10.33
CA ASP A 834 -30.69 16.07 9.69
C ASP A 834 -29.57 16.07 8.63
N TYR A 835 -29.75 16.86 7.59
CA TYR A 835 -28.65 17.18 6.72
C TYR A 835 -27.72 18.19 7.38
N ILE A 836 -26.42 17.92 7.27
CA ILE A 836 -25.35 18.80 7.74
C ILE A 836 -24.43 19.16 6.60
N ARG A 837 -23.97 20.41 6.60
CA ARG A 837 -22.85 20.84 5.80
C ARG A 837 -21.59 20.70 6.64
N VAL A 838 -20.64 19.87 6.19
CA VAL A 838 -19.31 19.72 6.77
C VAL A 838 -18.36 20.56 5.94
N TYR A 839 -17.51 21.38 6.56
CA TYR A 839 -16.67 22.33 5.85
C TYR A 839 -15.34 22.58 6.54
N ASN A 840 -14.40 23.10 5.75
CA ASN A 840 -13.17 23.74 6.16
C ASN A 840 -12.78 24.82 5.14
N ASP A 841 -11.57 25.39 5.26
CA ASP A 841 -11.14 26.47 4.35
C ASP A 841 -10.87 25.99 2.92
N TYR A 842 -10.69 24.68 2.72
CA TYR A 842 -10.44 24.09 1.40
C TYR A 842 -11.74 23.70 0.66
N GLY A 843 -12.75 23.23 1.37
CA GLY A 843 -13.97 22.74 0.74
C GLY A 843 -15.13 22.44 1.68
N SER A 844 -16.20 21.90 1.13
CA SER A 844 -17.35 21.43 1.92
C SER A 844 -18.14 20.35 1.20
N PHE A 845 -18.82 19.50 1.97
CA PHE A 845 -19.81 18.53 1.45
C PHE A 845 -21.04 18.49 2.33
N ILE A 846 -22.13 17.93 1.81
CA ILE A 846 -23.41 17.79 2.53
C ILE A 846 -23.71 16.31 2.69
N THR A 847 -24.08 15.92 3.91
CA THR A 847 -24.39 14.51 4.25
C THR A 847 -25.43 14.45 5.37
N ARG A 848 -25.96 13.27 5.66
CA ARG A 848 -26.81 13.05 6.84
C ARG A 848 -25.99 12.94 8.11
N ALA A 849 -26.50 13.48 9.19
CA ALA A 849 -25.98 13.26 10.54
C ALA A 849 -26.46 11.92 11.08
N LYS A 850 -25.57 11.19 11.73
CA LYS A 850 -25.86 10.03 12.56
C LYS A 850 -25.32 10.28 13.96
N LEU A 851 -26.22 10.44 14.93
CA LEU A 851 -25.84 10.72 16.30
C LEU A 851 -25.25 9.48 16.98
N SER A 852 -24.16 9.65 17.70
CA SER A 852 -23.45 8.56 18.38
C SER A 852 -22.66 9.04 19.58
N SER A 853 -22.97 8.51 20.75
CA SER A 853 -22.17 8.70 21.97
C SER A 853 -20.81 7.98 21.95
N CYS A 854 -20.58 7.13 20.95
CA CYS A 854 -19.29 6.44 20.73
C CYS A 854 -18.27 7.30 20.00
N THR A 855 -18.71 8.39 19.34
CA THR A 855 -17.86 9.36 18.65
C THR A 855 -17.38 10.42 19.66
N ARG A 856 -16.12 10.83 19.58
CA ARG A 856 -15.60 11.89 20.44
C ARG A 856 -16.29 13.23 20.17
N PRO A 857 -16.36 14.15 21.17
CA PRO A 857 -16.91 15.50 20.95
C PRO A 857 -16.15 16.30 19.89
N ASP A 858 -14.85 16.08 19.74
CA ASP A 858 -13.97 16.76 18.78
C ASP A 858 -13.77 15.99 17.46
N GLN A 859 -14.66 15.04 17.14
CA GLN A 859 -14.54 14.13 16.00
C GLN A 859 -15.80 14.10 15.12
N LEU A 860 -15.59 13.95 13.82
CA LEU A 860 -16.59 13.50 12.87
C LEU A 860 -16.06 12.26 12.16
N VAL A 861 -16.85 11.19 12.07
CA VAL A 861 -16.48 9.95 11.38
C VAL A 861 -17.34 9.77 10.14
N ILE A 862 -16.71 9.66 8.97
CA ILE A 862 -17.38 9.31 7.72
C ILE A 862 -16.64 8.17 7.03
N TYR A 863 -17.36 7.10 6.72
CA TYR A 863 -16.75 5.97 5.98
C TYR A 863 -16.75 6.24 4.49
N HIS A 864 -15.60 5.99 3.85
CA HIS A 864 -15.44 6.21 2.42
C HIS A 864 -16.15 5.12 1.59
N ALA A 865 -16.34 5.36 0.37
CA ALA A 865 -16.80 4.49 -0.71
C ALA A 865 -17.90 5.12 -1.57
N TRP A 866 -18.63 6.06 -1.03
CA TRP A 866 -19.75 6.70 -1.70
C TRP A 866 -19.30 7.46 -2.95
N GLU A 867 -20.09 7.36 -3.99
CA GLU A 867 -19.89 8.13 -5.20
C GLU A 867 -20.33 9.60 -5.01
N PRO A 868 -19.68 10.56 -5.63
CA PRO A 868 -20.12 11.97 -5.62
C PRO A 868 -21.59 12.20 -5.93
N TYR A 869 -22.18 11.46 -6.88
CA TYR A 869 -23.60 11.59 -7.22
C TYR A 869 -24.57 11.09 -6.15
N GLN A 870 -24.07 10.45 -5.08
CA GLN A 870 -24.86 10.03 -3.92
C GLN A 870 -24.92 11.10 -2.82
N TYR A 871 -24.15 12.17 -2.97
CA TYR A 871 -24.20 13.35 -2.09
C TYR A 871 -25.12 14.42 -2.67
N PRO A 872 -25.90 15.13 -1.83
CA PRO A 872 -26.85 16.15 -2.33
C PRO A 872 -26.24 17.23 -3.22
N ASN A 873 -24.98 17.60 -2.97
CA ASN A 873 -24.27 18.63 -3.73
C ASN A 873 -23.19 18.06 -4.66
N TRP A 874 -23.22 16.78 -4.98
CA TRP A 874 -22.24 16.10 -5.83
C TRP A 874 -20.79 16.22 -5.34
N MET A 875 -20.58 16.58 -4.08
CA MET A 875 -19.27 16.69 -3.48
C MET A 875 -19.09 15.64 -2.39
N PRO A 876 -18.19 14.66 -2.56
CA PRO A 876 -17.89 13.68 -1.52
C PRO A 876 -16.98 14.31 -0.46
N TYR A 877 -16.83 13.61 0.67
CA TYR A 877 -15.96 14.07 1.74
C TYR A 877 -14.48 14.26 1.28
N ASP A 878 -14.02 13.50 0.29
CA ASP A 878 -12.67 13.66 -0.29
C ASP A 878 -12.46 15.07 -0.87
N GLY A 879 -13.52 15.77 -1.27
CA GLY A 879 -13.46 17.13 -1.81
C GLY A 879 -13.05 18.20 -0.80
N LEU A 880 -13.08 17.90 0.50
CA LEU A 880 -12.57 18.81 1.54
C LEU A 880 -11.19 18.41 2.09
N LEU A 881 -10.56 17.39 1.49
CA LEU A 881 -9.25 16.90 1.92
C LEU A 881 -8.14 17.52 1.05
N PRO A 882 -7.29 18.43 1.57
CA PRO A 882 -6.13 18.91 0.81
C PRO A 882 -5.04 17.85 0.64
N GLY A 883 -5.01 16.84 1.51
CA GLY A 883 -4.14 15.68 1.40
C GLY A 883 -2.64 15.98 1.40
N PRO A 884 -2.11 16.80 2.32
CA PRO A 884 -0.68 17.11 2.31
C PRO A 884 0.14 15.87 2.70
N PRO A 885 1.24 15.59 1.98
CA PRO A 885 2.25 14.65 2.44
C PRO A 885 3.09 15.28 3.55
N LYS A 886 3.76 14.46 4.36
CA LYS A 886 4.75 14.97 5.32
C LYS A 886 6.04 15.32 4.58
N GLY A 887 6.58 16.51 4.82
CA GLY A 887 7.79 17.00 4.14
C GLY A 887 9.00 16.08 4.27
N LEU A 888 9.21 15.48 5.43
CA LEU A 888 10.31 14.53 5.66
C LEU A 888 10.23 13.27 4.78
N HIS A 889 9.06 12.97 4.22
CA HIS A 889 8.90 11.84 3.29
C HIS A 889 9.51 12.07 1.91
N PHE A 890 10.01 13.26 1.63
CA PHE A 890 10.81 13.56 0.46
C PHE A 890 12.32 13.35 0.67
N ALA A 891 12.76 12.97 1.86
CA ALA A 891 14.16 12.67 2.14
C ALA A 891 14.67 11.52 1.26
N GLY A 892 15.92 11.59 0.83
CA GLY A 892 16.55 10.58 -0.02
C GLY A 892 18.08 10.66 0.06
N GLY A 893 18.75 10.02 -0.88
CA GLY A 893 20.21 10.01 -0.97
C GLY A 893 20.94 9.16 0.09
N TYR A 894 20.20 8.39 0.81
CA TYR A 894 20.66 7.59 1.94
C TYR A 894 20.22 6.16 1.76
N ARG A 895 21.05 5.22 1.71
CA ARG A 895 20.86 3.77 1.69
C ARG A 895 19.41 3.31 1.38
N HIS A 896 18.65 2.85 2.37
CA HIS A 896 17.28 2.40 2.17
C HIS A 896 16.32 3.52 1.71
N TYR A 897 16.60 4.79 1.98
CA TYR A 897 15.83 5.89 1.39
C TYR A 897 16.02 5.99 -0.12
N GLU A 898 17.17 5.58 -0.66
CA GLU A 898 17.41 5.58 -2.10
C GLU A 898 16.61 4.51 -2.83
N TYR A 899 16.37 3.38 -2.19
CA TYR A 899 15.64 2.24 -2.76
C TYR A 899 14.15 2.25 -2.45
N THR A 900 13.65 3.24 -1.70
CA THR A 900 12.25 3.24 -1.31
C THR A 900 11.35 3.71 -2.43
N LEU A 901 10.17 3.12 -2.47
CA LEU A 901 8.99 3.73 -3.06
C LEU A 901 8.60 5.03 -2.35
N TRP A 902 9.08 5.22 -1.14
CA TRP A 902 8.92 6.37 -0.26
C TRP A 902 9.29 7.71 -0.92
N ASN A 903 10.46 7.79 -1.55
CA ASN A 903 10.94 9.02 -2.18
C ASN A 903 10.15 9.42 -3.41
N TRP A 904 9.43 8.52 -4.05
CA TRP A 904 8.65 8.83 -5.24
C TRP A 904 7.15 8.80 -5.00
N ALA A 905 6.72 8.33 -3.84
CA ALA A 905 5.31 8.22 -3.47
C ALA A 905 5.07 8.57 -2.01
N PRO A 906 5.38 9.81 -1.56
CA PRO A 906 5.01 10.23 -0.22
C PRO A 906 3.49 10.14 -0.05
N SER A 907 3.07 9.56 1.07
CA SER A 907 1.66 9.31 1.34
C SER A 907 0.88 10.59 1.59
N GLN A 908 -0.29 10.73 0.98
CA GLN A 908 -1.23 11.80 1.30
C GLN A 908 -2.00 11.53 2.58
N SER A 909 -1.94 12.47 3.52
CA SER A 909 -2.74 12.42 4.74
C SER A 909 -4.21 12.70 4.45
N ASP A 910 -5.13 11.90 4.96
CA ASP A 910 -6.57 12.11 4.86
C ASP A 910 -7.31 12.03 6.20
N ARG A 911 -6.59 11.72 7.25
CA ARG A 911 -7.12 11.62 8.61
C ARG A 911 -6.65 12.78 9.44
N GLN A 912 -7.48 13.16 10.41
CA GLN A 912 -7.25 14.31 11.27
C GLN A 912 -7.31 15.67 10.53
N THR A 913 -7.93 15.74 9.35
CA THR A 913 -8.22 17.03 8.69
C THR A 913 -9.17 17.84 9.56
N ASN A 914 -8.85 19.13 9.76
CA ASN A 914 -9.69 20.06 10.52
C ASN A 914 -10.99 20.32 9.79
N ILE A 915 -12.09 20.30 10.54
CA ILE A 915 -13.43 20.56 10.00
C ILE A 915 -14.32 21.23 11.06
N ASP A 916 -15.41 21.78 10.61
CA ASP A 916 -16.59 22.05 11.43
C ASP A 916 -17.86 21.64 10.64
N PHE A 917 -18.99 21.64 11.29
CA PHE A 917 -20.27 21.33 10.65
C PHE A 917 -21.41 22.18 11.21
N GLU A 918 -22.41 22.38 10.37
CA GLU A 918 -23.63 23.12 10.68
C GLU A 918 -24.84 22.42 10.05
N LYS A 919 -26.05 22.75 10.52
CA LYS A 919 -27.28 22.25 9.91
C LYS A 919 -27.39 22.78 8.49
N ALA A 920 -27.64 21.89 7.52
CA ALA A 920 -27.85 22.27 6.12
C ALA A 920 -29.36 22.30 5.82
N ASN A 921 -29.83 23.42 5.28
CA ASN A 921 -31.17 23.56 4.74
C ASN A 921 -31.11 23.22 3.24
N LEU A 922 -31.51 22.00 2.88
CA LEU A 922 -31.75 21.68 1.48
C LEU A 922 -33.07 22.31 1.08
N GLN A 923 -33.04 23.30 0.21
CA GLN A 923 -34.27 23.73 -0.46
C GLN A 923 -34.76 22.56 -1.32
N ALA A 924 -36.01 22.14 -1.09
CA ALA A 924 -36.66 21.01 -1.74
C ALA A 924 -36.71 21.12 -3.26
#